data_5db9f5892c787f60c2adaa5c595a6872
#
_entry.id   5db9f5892c787f60c2adaa5c595a6872
#
_cell.length_a   1.000
_cell.length_b   1.000
_cell.length_c   1.000
_cell.angle_alpha   90.00
_cell.angle_beta   90.00
_cell.angle_gamma   90.00
#
_symmetry.space_group_name_H-M   'P 1'
#
loop_
_entity.id
_entity.type
_entity.pdbx_description
1 polymer ?
#
loop_
_entity_poly.entity_id
_entity_poly.type
_entity_poly.pdbx_seq_one_letter_code
_entity_poly.pdbx_strand_id
1 'polypeptide(L)'
;MKIKFCYISIGFSVAVVLSLFSCVGGVESTEQQFLSDEHPSLVLTSGGVAEIKSNLGRVPLFDQTLKAVIKEVDAEIANGIEVPIPKDLAGGYTHERHKSNFFIIQKAGVLFQITGDEKYAVYVRDMFLAYAKLWPTIGKHPAERSYARGRIFWQCLNDANWLVYASQGYDCIYDWLDESTREKLNKELFRPYAEYISIENPQFFNRIHNHSTWGNAAVGMIGLVMDDEELINWALNGLDIKVPGDIVKDNDGGDIQLEGQKEAGFLAQIDHSFSPDGYYTEGPYYQRYAMYPFLIFAQALANKKPEIGILDYREGLLIKAIYALINQTNAAGEFFPINDSQKGMSLASRELVHAVSMAYALGGKDAGLLSIVEHQGRVPLNNAGMAAAKGVADGKAQKFEYKSVELSDGANGDEGAIGIIRAQDVTLVMKYAKHGMGHGHFDRLGFLLYDQTGEVIQDYGAARWVNIEHKDGGGYLKENHSWAKETVAHNTLVVDKDSHFDGKVKPADKTSGTPYYFSGGDSVQIVSAKEMNAYDKVGMQRTMSVINIGELEKPLVIDLFSVQAPEGTRYDLPLYYLGEFMSSNQKFQMHNDLAPMGTNDGYQHLWAEGQTMLEEDIFSMTWFNSKRFYTVTSVVESGDEMILTRIGANDPNFNLRRDPGLIHRRKGGNTLFASLYEIHGNYDYASERPINSFTSIASLEVLHQSEAYAIVGFELKTGERYHFAFSLSDDDEGGRHAVETSNGQLEWNGIYDLKKY
;
A
#
# COMPACT_ATOMS: atom_id res chain seq x y z
N MET A 1 -2.36 59.48 -8.79
CA MET A 1 -1.85 60.51 -7.90
C MET A 1 -0.56 59.95 -7.28
N LYS A 2 0.57 60.56 -7.64
CA LYS A 2 1.93 60.14 -7.21
C LYS A 2 2.27 60.69 -5.85
N ILE A 3 2.99 59.97 -4.96
CA ILE A 3 3.94 60.48 -3.95
C ILE A 3 4.71 59.23 -3.47
N LYS A 4 5.92 59.05 -3.79
CA LYS A 4 7.30 59.45 -3.50
C LYS A 4 7.80 59.00 -2.10
N PHE A 5 8.82 58.14 -2.18
CA PHE A 5 10.01 57.83 -1.37
C PHE A 5 10.30 58.67 -0.10
N CYS A 6 10.78 57.99 0.95
CA CYS A 6 11.89 58.51 1.73
C CYS A 6 12.77 57.39 2.28
N TYR A 7 14.08 57.39 1.92
CA TYR A 7 15.18 56.63 2.49
C TYR A 7 15.63 57.31 3.78
N ILE A 8 15.98 56.56 4.81
CA ILE A 8 16.96 57.01 5.83
C ILE A 8 17.92 55.85 6.10
N SER A 9 19.15 56.03 5.69
CA SER A 9 20.33 55.27 6.11
C SER A 9 20.96 55.94 7.32
N ILE A 10 21.31 55.18 8.36
CA ILE A 10 22.27 55.60 9.36
C ILE A 10 23.23 54.41 9.58
N GLY A 11 24.46 54.61 9.22
CA GLY A 11 25.58 53.75 9.60
C GLY A 11 26.27 54.28 10.87
N PHE A 12 26.99 53.40 11.57
CA PHE A 12 28.19 53.64 12.39
C PHE A 12 28.57 52.31 13.07
N SER A 13 29.63 51.76 12.74
CA SER A 13 31.04 51.74 13.17
C SER A 13 31.38 50.61 14.15
N VAL A 14 32.17 49.71 13.67
CA VAL A 14 33.31 48.99 14.19
C VAL A 14 33.60 49.05 15.70
N ALA A 15 33.65 47.86 16.33
CA ALA A 15 34.66 47.58 17.36
C ALA A 15 35.01 46.11 17.34
N VAL A 16 36.32 45.83 17.09
CA VAL A 16 36.99 44.55 17.18
C VAL A 16 37.21 44.18 18.64
N VAL A 17 36.79 42.99 19.06
CA VAL A 17 37.35 42.31 20.23
C VAL A 17 37.67 40.89 19.85
N LEU A 18 38.96 40.63 19.71
CA LEU A 18 39.54 39.30 19.74
C LEU A 18 39.48 38.74 21.18
N SER A 19 38.89 37.57 21.34
CA SER A 19 39.26 36.69 22.43
C SER A 19 39.14 35.23 21.97
N LEU A 20 40.28 34.58 22.01
CA LEU A 20 40.54 33.18 21.81
C LEU A 20 39.76 32.33 22.79
N PHE A 21 38.98 31.35 22.29
CA PHE A 21 38.88 30.06 22.96
C PHE A 21 38.82 28.94 21.92
N SER A 22 39.71 28.02 22.14
CA SER A 22 40.03 26.81 21.39
C SER A 22 39.04 25.67 21.71
N CYS A 23 38.91 24.72 20.77
CA CYS A 23 38.38 23.37 20.90
C CYS A 23 36.84 23.19 20.91
N VAL A 24 36.31 23.01 19.72
CA VAL A 24 35.22 22.04 19.48
C VAL A 24 35.58 21.26 18.21
N GLY A 25 35.50 19.94 18.33
CA GLY A 25 35.95 18.98 17.34
C GLY A 25 35.39 19.18 15.95
N GLY A 26 36.26 18.94 14.98
CA GLY A 26 35.88 18.94 13.58
C GLY A 26 34.78 17.91 13.30
N VAL A 27 33.71 18.38 12.78
CA VAL A 27 32.84 17.55 11.94
C VAL A 27 33.70 17.29 10.70
N GLU A 28 34.17 16.07 10.54
CA GLU A 28 34.74 15.61 9.29
C GLU A 28 33.67 15.83 8.21
N SER A 29 33.92 16.80 7.36
CA SER A 29 33.29 16.90 6.07
C SER A 29 33.55 15.58 5.35
N THR A 30 32.51 14.79 5.14
CA THR A 30 32.52 13.68 4.19
C THR A 30 33.12 14.23 2.89
N GLU A 31 34.30 13.74 2.52
CA GLU A 31 34.90 14.01 1.23
C GLU A 31 33.90 13.84 0.14
N GLN A 32 33.72 14.85 -0.68
CA GLN A 32 33.06 14.75 -1.97
C GLN A 32 33.77 13.63 -2.75
N GLN A 33 33.12 12.48 -2.83
CA GLN A 33 33.57 11.37 -3.65
C GLN A 33 33.55 11.88 -5.09
N PHE A 34 34.72 12.07 -5.67
CA PHE A 34 34.84 12.40 -7.09
C PHE A 34 34.04 11.36 -7.88
N LEU A 35 33.10 11.81 -8.72
CA LEU A 35 32.39 11.01 -9.68
C LEU A 35 33.44 10.35 -10.57
N SER A 36 33.57 9.02 -10.48
CA SER A 36 34.42 8.29 -11.41
C SER A 36 33.60 7.93 -12.65
N ASP A 37 34.22 8.09 -13.82
CA ASP A 37 33.66 7.57 -15.07
C ASP A 37 33.67 6.02 -15.10
N GLU A 38 34.13 5.38 -14.04
CA GLU A 38 34.29 3.93 -13.90
C GLU A 38 32.97 3.24 -13.57
N HIS A 39 32.71 2.13 -14.23
CA HIS A 39 31.59 1.23 -13.91
C HIS A 39 32.03 0.10 -12.93
N PRO A 40 31.14 -0.36 -12.05
CA PRO A 40 29.73 0.00 -11.90
C PRO A 40 29.53 1.34 -11.20
N SER A 41 28.49 2.05 -11.62
CA SER A 41 28.21 3.41 -11.16
C SER A 41 26.73 3.69 -10.83
N LEU A 42 25.83 2.73 -11.09
CA LEU A 42 24.40 2.90 -10.83
C LEU A 42 24.05 2.64 -9.36
N VAL A 43 23.68 1.41 -9.04
CA VAL A 43 23.23 0.97 -7.70
C VAL A 43 24.38 0.41 -6.89
N LEU A 44 25.23 -0.35 -7.54
CA LEU A 44 26.53 -0.77 -7.04
C LEU A 44 27.58 0.19 -7.60
N THR A 45 28.51 0.66 -6.77
CA THR A 45 29.58 1.55 -7.20
C THR A 45 30.94 0.90 -6.99
N SER A 46 31.98 1.35 -7.70
CA SER A 46 33.34 0.84 -7.52
C SER A 46 33.81 0.91 -6.07
N GLY A 47 33.51 2.04 -5.38
CA GLY A 47 33.80 2.19 -3.94
C GLY A 47 33.01 1.19 -3.07
N GLY A 48 31.75 0.96 -3.41
CA GLY A 48 30.91 -0.04 -2.74
C GLY A 48 31.39 -1.48 -2.94
N VAL A 49 31.88 -1.80 -4.13
CA VAL A 49 32.51 -3.11 -4.41
C VAL A 49 33.73 -3.31 -3.51
N ALA A 50 34.58 -2.28 -3.36
CA ALA A 50 35.74 -2.33 -2.49
C ALA A 50 35.36 -2.52 -1.00
N GLU A 51 34.32 -1.81 -0.52
CA GLU A 51 33.80 -1.97 0.84
C GLU A 51 33.25 -3.39 1.03
N ILE A 52 32.41 -3.91 0.11
CA ILE A 52 31.87 -5.25 0.17
C ILE A 52 33.01 -6.27 0.25
N LYS A 53 33.98 -6.23 -0.65
CA LYS A 53 35.13 -7.16 -0.68
C LYS A 53 35.91 -7.16 0.63
N SER A 54 36.11 -5.98 1.25
CA SER A 54 36.83 -5.85 2.52
C SER A 54 36.08 -6.46 3.72
N ASN A 55 34.78 -6.64 3.61
CA ASN A 55 33.90 -7.14 4.69
C ASN A 55 33.45 -8.58 4.49
N LEU A 56 33.77 -9.24 3.36
CA LEU A 56 33.39 -10.64 3.12
C LEU A 56 33.95 -11.56 4.21
N GLY A 57 33.12 -12.52 4.64
CA GLY A 57 33.43 -13.44 5.74
C GLY A 57 33.26 -12.84 7.15
N ARG A 58 32.84 -11.59 7.27
CA ARG A 58 32.69 -10.88 8.56
C ARG A 58 31.25 -10.45 8.85
N VAL A 59 30.38 -10.46 7.85
CA VAL A 59 28.99 -9.97 7.94
C VAL A 59 28.03 -11.13 7.58
N PRO A 60 27.60 -11.93 8.57
CA PRO A 60 26.91 -13.21 8.33
C PRO A 60 25.70 -13.12 7.41
N LEU A 61 24.82 -12.12 7.59
CA LEU A 61 23.61 -11.96 6.79
C LEU A 61 23.93 -11.65 5.32
N PHE A 62 24.93 -10.81 5.06
CA PHE A 62 25.39 -10.51 3.70
C PHE A 62 26.03 -11.74 3.06
N ASP A 63 26.92 -12.42 3.79
CA ASP A 63 27.62 -13.62 3.31
C ASP A 63 26.63 -14.76 3.01
N GLN A 64 25.59 -14.93 3.83
CA GLN A 64 24.52 -15.89 3.60
C GLN A 64 23.75 -15.56 2.31
N THR A 65 23.39 -14.28 2.12
CA THR A 65 22.68 -13.82 0.91
C THR A 65 23.56 -14.04 -0.34
N LEU A 66 24.83 -13.64 -0.26
CA LEU A 66 25.80 -13.84 -1.36
C LEU A 66 25.92 -15.33 -1.75
N LYS A 67 26.07 -16.20 -0.76
CA LYS A 67 26.15 -17.66 -0.99
C LYS A 67 24.89 -18.23 -1.65
N ALA A 68 23.73 -17.75 -1.25
CA ALA A 68 22.46 -18.16 -1.85
C ALA A 68 22.35 -17.71 -3.32
N VAL A 69 22.77 -16.46 -3.61
CA VAL A 69 22.76 -15.92 -4.98
C VAL A 69 23.79 -16.61 -5.87
N ILE A 70 25.00 -16.92 -5.36
CA ILE A 70 25.99 -17.71 -6.09
C ILE A 70 25.41 -19.07 -6.49
N LYS A 71 24.79 -19.78 -5.55
CA LYS A 71 24.17 -21.10 -5.83
C LYS A 71 23.08 -21.03 -6.91
N GLU A 72 22.25 -19.99 -6.85
CA GLU A 72 21.16 -19.78 -7.83
C GLU A 72 21.73 -19.50 -9.23
N VAL A 73 22.68 -18.56 -9.33
CA VAL A 73 23.27 -18.15 -10.62
C VAL A 73 24.13 -19.27 -11.21
N ASP A 74 24.91 -19.98 -10.42
CA ASP A 74 25.72 -21.12 -10.90
C ASP A 74 24.85 -22.26 -11.44
N ALA A 75 23.71 -22.54 -10.81
CA ALA A 75 22.75 -23.51 -11.32
C ALA A 75 22.16 -23.07 -12.67
N GLU A 76 21.87 -21.79 -12.83
CA GLU A 76 21.32 -21.25 -14.09
C GLU A 76 22.37 -21.23 -15.20
N ILE A 77 23.63 -20.88 -14.90
CA ILE A 77 24.73 -20.96 -15.87
C ILE A 77 24.93 -22.40 -16.35
N ALA A 78 24.81 -23.37 -15.45
CA ALA A 78 24.92 -24.80 -15.83
C ALA A 78 23.80 -25.28 -16.78
N ASN A 79 22.59 -24.62 -16.72
CA ASN A 79 21.50 -24.90 -17.65
C ASN A 79 21.72 -24.27 -19.04
N GLY A 80 22.68 -23.37 -19.18
CA GLY A 80 22.96 -22.63 -20.42
C GLY A 80 22.04 -21.46 -20.67
N ILE A 81 22.23 -20.80 -21.82
CA ILE A 81 21.47 -19.61 -22.23
C ILE A 81 20.28 -20.02 -23.09
N GLU A 82 19.08 -19.60 -22.65
CA GLU A 82 17.86 -19.76 -23.42
C GLU A 82 17.12 -18.42 -23.54
N VAL A 83 16.92 -17.95 -24.77
CA VAL A 83 16.15 -16.75 -25.10
C VAL A 83 15.06 -17.14 -26.12
N PRO A 84 13.91 -17.65 -25.65
CA PRO A 84 12.86 -18.16 -26.53
C PRO A 84 12.15 -17.05 -27.29
N ILE A 85 11.48 -17.39 -28.40
CA ILE A 85 10.57 -16.44 -29.08
C ILE A 85 9.36 -16.20 -28.16
N PRO A 86 9.04 -14.91 -27.83
CA PRO A 86 7.94 -14.58 -26.94
C PRO A 86 6.57 -14.99 -27.50
N LYS A 87 5.72 -15.61 -26.67
CA LYS A 87 4.36 -16.00 -27.07
C LYS A 87 3.36 -16.12 -25.92
N ASP A 88 3.81 -16.31 -24.69
CA ASP A 88 2.96 -16.69 -23.55
C ASP A 88 2.62 -15.46 -22.68
N LEU A 89 1.45 -15.51 -22.02
CA LEU A 89 1.07 -14.58 -20.96
C LEU A 89 1.82 -14.89 -19.66
N ALA A 90 1.63 -14.04 -18.63
CA ALA A 90 2.23 -14.27 -17.31
C ALA A 90 1.84 -15.64 -16.75
N GLY A 91 2.82 -16.38 -16.22
CA GLY A 91 2.70 -17.78 -15.80
C GLY A 91 2.96 -18.81 -16.90
N GLY A 92 3.01 -18.40 -18.18
CA GLY A 92 3.41 -19.27 -19.27
C GLY A 92 4.93 -19.34 -19.46
N TYR A 93 5.41 -20.39 -20.11
CA TYR A 93 6.83 -20.75 -20.15
C TYR A 93 7.73 -19.62 -20.67
N THR A 94 7.44 -19.04 -21.84
CA THR A 94 8.33 -18.04 -22.43
C THR A 94 8.34 -16.74 -21.59
N HIS A 95 7.21 -16.36 -21.02
CA HIS A 95 7.12 -15.23 -20.11
C HIS A 95 8.00 -15.42 -18.87
N GLU A 96 7.83 -16.54 -18.16
CA GLU A 96 8.59 -16.82 -16.94
C GLU A 96 10.09 -17.05 -17.24
N ARG A 97 10.45 -17.59 -18.42
CA ARG A 97 11.85 -17.71 -18.85
C ARG A 97 12.53 -16.35 -19.03
N HIS A 98 11.90 -15.41 -19.76
CA HIS A 98 12.43 -14.04 -19.91
C HIS A 98 12.52 -13.30 -18.56
N LYS A 99 11.56 -13.53 -17.67
CA LYS A 99 11.56 -12.98 -16.33
C LYS A 99 12.72 -13.54 -15.49
N SER A 100 12.99 -14.85 -15.55
CA SER A 100 14.18 -15.44 -14.94
C SER A 100 15.46 -14.83 -15.50
N ASN A 101 15.54 -14.67 -16.82
CA ASN A 101 16.73 -14.15 -17.49
C ASN A 101 17.14 -12.77 -16.97
N PHE A 102 16.21 -11.81 -16.84
CA PHE A 102 16.62 -10.48 -16.37
C PHE A 102 17.06 -10.48 -14.90
N PHE A 103 16.48 -11.32 -14.05
CA PHE A 103 16.95 -11.45 -12.67
C PHE A 103 18.35 -12.05 -12.60
N ILE A 104 18.64 -13.04 -13.43
CA ILE A 104 19.97 -13.69 -13.46
C ILE A 104 21.01 -12.75 -14.07
N ILE A 105 20.67 -11.98 -15.11
CA ILE A 105 21.54 -10.94 -15.68
C ILE A 105 22.01 -9.97 -14.58
N GLN A 106 21.10 -9.41 -13.81
CA GLN A 106 21.42 -8.49 -12.72
C GLN A 106 22.29 -9.15 -11.66
N LYS A 107 21.90 -10.35 -11.19
CA LYS A 107 22.66 -11.08 -10.16
C LYS A 107 24.06 -11.49 -10.63
N ALA A 108 24.18 -11.99 -11.85
CA ALA A 108 25.48 -12.38 -12.41
C ALA A 108 26.41 -11.18 -12.57
N GLY A 109 25.93 -10.04 -13.05
CA GLY A 109 26.70 -8.81 -13.11
C GLY A 109 27.25 -8.40 -11.75
N VAL A 110 26.41 -8.39 -10.70
CA VAL A 110 26.83 -8.10 -9.32
C VAL A 110 27.83 -9.13 -8.80
N LEU A 111 27.62 -10.43 -9.08
CA LEU A 111 28.56 -11.49 -8.69
C LEU A 111 29.93 -11.33 -9.36
N PHE A 112 29.98 -10.92 -10.64
CA PHE A 112 31.24 -10.62 -11.31
C PHE A 112 32.01 -9.54 -10.52
N GLN A 113 31.36 -8.46 -10.15
CA GLN A 113 31.99 -7.38 -9.39
C GLN A 113 32.48 -7.81 -8.00
N ILE A 114 31.69 -8.57 -7.27
CA ILE A 114 32.04 -8.99 -5.91
C ILE A 114 33.11 -10.09 -5.91
N THR A 115 33.02 -11.08 -6.80
CA THR A 115 33.90 -12.26 -6.79
C THR A 115 35.13 -12.13 -7.70
N GLY A 116 35.03 -11.33 -8.78
CA GLY A 116 36.03 -11.26 -9.84
C GLY A 116 36.03 -12.47 -10.78
N ASP A 117 35.08 -13.40 -10.67
CA ASP A 117 34.99 -14.59 -11.55
C ASP A 117 34.35 -14.20 -12.89
N GLU A 118 35.16 -14.21 -13.95
CA GLU A 118 34.76 -13.82 -15.30
C GLU A 118 33.63 -14.67 -15.90
N LYS A 119 33.38 -15.89 -15.38
CA LYS A 119 32.28 -16.72 -15.88
C LYS A 119 30.93 -15.97 -15.81
N TYR A 120 30.73 -15.12 -14.82
CA TYR A 120 29.53 -14.31 -14.66
C TYR A 120 29.44 -13.19 -15.70
N ALA A 121 30.54 -12.50 -15.97
CA ALA A 121 30.57 -11.48 -17.03
C ALA A 121 30.38 -12.07 -18.43
N VAL A 122 31.01 -13.22 -18.70
CA VAL A 122 30.82 -14.00 -19.95
C VAL A 122 29.34 -14.37 -20.11
N TYR A 123 28.69 -14.89 -19.08
CA TYR A 123 27.28 -15.27 -19.13
C TYR A 123 26.37 -14.06 -19.44
N VAL A 124 26.59 -12.91 -18.76
CA VAL A 124 25.82 -11.68 -18.97
C VAL A 124 26.01 -11.18 -20.40
N ARG A 125 27.26 -11.09 -20.91
CA ARG A 125 27.56 -10.70 -22.29
C ARG A 125 26.85 -11.59 -23.29
N ASP A 126 26.96 -12.89 -23.15
CA ASP A 126 26.40 -13.87 -24.10
C ASP A 126 24.86 -13.85 -24.11
N MET A 127 24.25 -13.62 -22.92
CA MET A 127 22.83 -13.39 -22.80
C MET A 127 22.39 -12.12 -23.54
N PHE A 128 23.10 -11.01 -23.40
CA PHE A 128 22.80 -9.77 -24.14
C PHE A 128 22.98 -9.94 -25.65
N LEU A 129 24.00 -10.66 -26.09
CA LEU A 129 24.19 -10.96 -27.52
C LEU A 129 23.06 -11.84 -28.07
N ALA A 130 22.51 -12.75 -27.26
CA ALA A 130 21.34 -13.55 -27.66
C ALA A 130 20.08 -12.67 -27.78
N TYR A 131 19.85 -11.73 -26.87
CA TYR A 131 18.78 -10.74 -26.99
C TYR A 131 18.98 -9.77 -28.16
N ALA A 132 20.20 -9.27 -28.40
CA ALA A 132 20.52 -8.43 -29.56
C ALA A 132 20.23 -9.13 -30.88
N LYS A 133 20.46 -10.44 -30.95
CA LYS A 133 20.10 -11.27 -32.11
C LYS A 133 18.59 -11.47 -32.26
N LEU A 134 17.86 -11.65 -31.14
CA LEU A 134 16.41 -11.84 -31.16
C LEU A 134 15.66 -10.55 -31.49
N TRP A 135 16.06 -9.41 -30.90
CA TRP A 135 15.32 -8.16 -30.90
C TRP A 135 14.87 -7.69 -32.31
N PRO A 136 15.72 -7.63 -33.35
CA PRO A 136 15.30 -7.20 -34.68
C PRO A 136 14.39 -8.20 -35.40
N THR A 137 14.29 -9.44 -34.92
CA THR A 137 13.51 -10.51 -35.56
C THR A 137 12.08 -10.61 -35.06
N ILE A 138 11.74 -9.95 -33.96
CA ILE A 138 10.42 -9.98 -33.32
C ILE A 138 9.68 -8.65 -33.52
N GLY A 139 8.36 -8.75 -33.70
CA GLY A 139 7.45 -7.60 -33.67
C GLY A 139 6.86 -7.39 -32.27
N LYS A 140 5.70 -6.73 -32.20
CA LYS A 140 4.90 -6.66 -30.98
C LYS A 140 4.48 -8.07 -30.55
N HIS A 141 4.45 -8.30 -29.23
CA HIS A 141 4.04 -9.58 -28.67
C HIS A 141 2.70 -10.07 -29.27
N PRO A 142 2.53 -11.36 -29.56
CA PRO A 142 1.31 -11.87 -30.21
C PRO A 142 0.03 -11.67 -29.41
N ALA A 143 0.09 -11.59 -28.08
CA ALA A 143 -1.09 -11.32 -27.27
C ALA A 143 -1.51 -9.84 -27.36
N GLU A 144 -2.78 -9.61 -27.78
CA GLU A 144 -3.34 -8.26 -28.03
C GLU A 144 -4.19 -7.78 -26.84
N ARG A 145 -3.70 -7.96 -25.63
CA ARG A 145 -4.47 -7.68 -24.39
C ARG A 145 -4.08 -6.36 -23.72
N SER A 146 -2.89 -5.84 -24.03
CA SER A 146 -2.38 -4.63 -23.38
C SER A 146 -2.61 -3.38 -24.22
N TYR A 147 -2.95 -2.28 -23.58
CA TYR A 147 -2.99 -0.94 -24.18
C TYR A 147 -1.60 -0.49 -24.69
N ALA A 148 -0.54 -1.02 -24.09
CA ALA A 148 0.84 -0.86 -24.50
C ALA A 148 1.48 -2.25 -24.62
N ARG A 149 1.37 -2.86 -25.81
CA ARG A 149 1.94 -4.20 -26.09
C ARG A 149 3.46 -4.13 -26.00
N GLY A 150 4.05 -5.09 -25.31
CA GLY A 150 5.49 -5.28 -25.31
C GLY A 150 6.00 -6.03 -26.55
N ARG A 151 7.28 -6.34 -26.57
CA ARG A 151 7.92 -7.19 -27.59
C ARG A 151 8.40 -8.51 -26.99
N ILE A 152 9.14 -8.45 -25.89
CA ILE A 152 9.59 -9.63 -25.13
C ILE A 152 8.47 -10.16 -24.22
N PHE A 153 7.61 -9.27 -23.73
CA PHE A 153 6.48 -9.61 -22.87
C PHE A 153 5.15 -9.14 -23.49
N TRP A 154 4.05 -9.64 -22.97
CA TRP A 154 2.72 -9.28 -23.48
C TRP A 154 2.35 -7.80 -23.26
N GLN A 155 2.98 -7.15 -22.28
CA GLN A 155 2.80 -5.72 -22.00
C GLN A 155 4.14 -5.00 -21.80
N CYS A 156 4.19 -3.73 -22.17
CA CYS A 156 5.38 -2.88 -22.11
C CYS A 156 5.92 -2.70 -20.70
N LEU A 157 5.06 -2.81 -19.66
CA LEU A 157 5.47 -2.82 -18.26
C LEU A 157 6.54 -3.89 -17.98
N ASN A 158 6.36 -5.11 -18.47
CA ASN A 158 7.33 -6.18 -18.24
C ASN A 158 8.59 -6.01 -19.09
N ASP A 159 8.48 -5.40 -20.27
CA ASP A 159 9.65 -4.95 -21.05
C ASP A 159 10.46 -3.91 -20.27
N ALA A 160 9.80 -2.95 -19.62
CA ALA A 160 10.46 -1.98 -18.75
C ALA A 160 11.14 -2.64 -17.54
N ASN A 161 10.49 -3.64 -16.91
CA ASN A 161 11.14 -4.43 -15.86
C ASN A 161 12.44 -5.07 -16.35
N TRP A 162 12.39 -5.71 -17.54
CA TRP A 162 13.57 -6.33 -18.12
C TRP A 162 14.71 -5.32 -18.24
N LEU A 163 14.44 -4.12 -18.76
CA LEU A 163 15.47 -3.12 -18.99
C LEU A 163 16.04 -2.53 -17.69
N VAL A 164 15.21 -2.35 -16.62
CA VAL A 164 15.68 -1.90 -15.29
C VAL A 164 16.70 -2.86 -14.69
N TYR A 165 16.41 -4.17 -14.75
CA TYR A 165 17.33 -5.18 -14.22
C TYR A 165 18.55 -5.39 -15.13
N ALA A 166 18.33 -5.42 -16.45
CA ALA A 166 19.38 -5.57 -17.43
C ALA A 166 20.41 -4.42 -17.39
N SER A 167 19.95 -3.18 -17.18
CA SER A 167 20.83 -2.01 -17.04
C SER A 167 21.82 -2.18 -15.87
N GLN A 168 21.37 -2.72 -14.74
CA GLN A 168 22.25 -2.99 -13.59
C GLN A 168 23.30 -4.06 -13.90
N GLY A 169 22.90 -5.12 -14.64
CA GLY A 169 23.83 -6.15 -15.08
C GLY A 169 24.83 -5.64 -16.12
N TYR A 170 24.37 -4.76 -17.03
CA TYR A 170 25.21 -4.14 -18.05
C TYR A 170 26.23 -3.17 -17.44
N ASP A 171 25.80 -2.33 -16.52
CA ASP A 171 26.67 -1.45 -15.71
C ASP A 171 27.82 -2.24 -15.05
N CYS A 172 27.49 -3.39 -14.48
CA CYS A 172 28.49 -4.23 -13.79
C CYS A 172 29.56 -4.83 -14.71
N ILE A 173 29.28 -5.02 -16.00
CA ILE A 173 30.26 -5.62 -16.95
C ILE A 173 30.77 -4.61 -17.98
N TYR A 174 30.32 -3.34 -17.94
CA TYR A 174 30.56 -2.34 -18.97
C TYR A 174 32.05 -2.16 -19.30
N ASP A 175 32.89 -1.96 -18.28
CA ASP A 175 34.36 -1.77 -18.47
C ASP A 175 35.11 -3.08 -18.80
N TRP A 176 34.51 -4.24 -18.51
CA TRP A 176 35.08 -5.54 -18.90
C TRP A 176 34.84 -5.86 -20.39
N LEU A 177 33.80 -5.30 -21.01
CA LEU A 177 33.48 -5.51 -22.43
C LEU A 177 34.48 -4.74 -23.31
N ASP A 178 34.83 -5.33 -24.47
CA ASP A 178 35.52 -4.58 -25.51
C ASP A 178 34.59 -3.56 -26.16
N GLU A 179 35.20 -2.49 -26.72
CA GLU A 179 34.48 -1.35 -27.31
C GLU A 179 33.49 -1.79 -28.40
N SER A 180 33.91 -2.71 -29.28
CA SER A 180 33.06 -3.17 -30.38
C SER A 180 31.80 -3.91 -29.91
N THR A 181 31.92 -4.65 -28.80
CA THR A 181 30.79 -5.32 -28.18
C THR A 181 29.86 -4.30 -27.50
N ARG A 182 30.39 -3.30 -26.80
CA ARG A 182 29.59 -2.21 -26.21
C ARG A 182 28.82 -1.44 -27.29
N GLU A 183 29.49 -0.98 -28.34
CA GLU A 183 28.85 -0.26 -29.47
C GLU A 183 27.73 -1.11 -30.11
N LYS A 184 27.98 -2.39 -30.32
CA LYS A 184 26.98 -3.30 -30.86
C LYS A 184 25.76 -3.42 -29.96
N LEU A 185 25.95 -3.66 -28.66
CA LEU A 185 24.85 -3.78 -27.69
C LEU A 185 24.06 -2.48 -27.54
N ASN A 186 24.76 -1.33 -27.50
CA ASN A 186 24.12 -0.02 -27.43
C ASN A 186 23.26 0.23 -28.65
N LYS A 187 23.77 -0.04 -29.88
CA LYS A 187 23.09 0.24 -31.13
C LYS A 187 22.01 -0.78 -31.50
N GLU A 188 22.24 -2.08 -31.24
CA GLU A 188 21.36 -3.14 -31.71
C GLU A 188 20.34 -3.64 -30.68
N LEU A 189 20.55 -3.31 -29.37
CA LEU A 189 19.67 -3.75 -28.31
C LEU A 189 19.16 -2.59 -27.44
N PHE A 190 20.06 -1.89 -26.72
CA PHE A 190 19.64 -1.03 -25.61
C PHE A 190 18.98 0.27 -26.07
N ARG A 191 19.55 0.98 -27.05
CA ARG A 191 18.91 2.20 -27.58
C ARG A 191 17.57 1.88 -28.25
N PRO A 192 17.44 0.87 -29.15
CA PRO A 192 16.15 0.47 -29.72
C PRO A 192 15.14 0.00 -28.69
N TYR A 193 15.61 -0.62 -27.59
CA TYR A 193 14.72 -1.05 -26.50
C TYR A 193 14.16 0.15 -25.73
N ALA A 194 15.00 1.13 -25.39
CA ALA A 194 14.59 2.36 -24.74
C ALA A 194 13.61 3.18 -25.60
N GLU A 195 13.87 3.30 -26.90
CA GLU A 195 12.99 3.97 -27.85
C GLU A 195 11.63 3.26 -27.99
N TYR A 196 11.62 1.92 -27.93
CA TYR A 196 10.38 1.16 -27.94
C TYR A 196 9.51 1.44 -26.71
N ILE A 197 10.12 1.49 -25.53
CA ILE A 197 9.42 1.78 -24.26
C ILE A 197 8.90 3.23 -24.23
N SER A 198 9.64 4.18 -24.80
CA SER A 198 9.36 5.62 -24.75
C SER A 198 8.62 6.12 -26.01
N ILE A 199 9.34 6.34 -27.11
CA ILE A 199 8.82 6.98 -28.33
C ILE A 199 7.71 6.16 -29.00
N GLU A 200 7.85 4.83 -29.04
CA GLU A 200 6.85 3.98 -29.68
C GLU A 200 5.62 3.71 -28.80
N ASN A 201 5.73 3.95 -27.48
CA ASN A 201 4.66 3.77 -26.50
C ASN A 201 4.49 5.01 -25.59
N PRO A 202 4.27 6.23 -26.13
CA PRO A 202 4.20 7.45 -25.34
C PRO A 202 3.01 7.45 -24.37
N GLN A 203 1.92 6.75 -24.67
CA GLN A 203 0.75 6.56 -23.78
C GLN A 203 1.10 5.73 -22.53
N PHE A 204 2.14 4.91 -22.60
CA PHE A 204 2.69 4.20 -21.47
C PHE A 204 3.72 5.06 -20.73
N PHE A 205 4.62 5.72 -21.48
CA PHE A 205 5.80 6.39 -20.93
C PHE A 205 5.48 7.71 -20.18
N ASN A 206 4.54 8.51 -20.72
CA ASN A 206 4.20 9.83 -20.18
C ASN A 206 3.06 9.82 -19.13
N ARG A 207 2.41 8.70 -18.90
CA ARG A 207 1.33 8.57 -17.94
C ARG A 207 1.82 8.73 -16.50
N ILE A 208 1.02 9.30 -15.58
CA ILE A 208 1.28 9.24 -14.14
C ILE A 208 0.65 7.96 -13.59
N HIS A 209 1.47 6.95 -13.34
CA HIS A 209 1.04 5.61 -12.92
C HIS A 209 2.25 4.71 -12.61
N ASN A 210 2.07 3.66 -11.80
CA ASN A 210 3.15 2.71 -11.51
C ASN A 210 3.80 2.11 -12.76
N HIS A 211 3.05 1.86 -13.84
CA HIS A 211 3.58 1.37 -15.12
C HIS A 211 4.62 2.31 -15.72
N SER A 212 4.32 3.60 -15.73
CA SER A 212 5.19 4.62 -16.32
C SER A 212 6.41 4.88 -15.45
N THR A 213 6.30 4.72 -14.13
CA THR A 213 7.47 4.77 -13.23
C THR A 213 8.51 3.72 -13.64
N TRP A 214 8.08 2.48 -13.96
CA TRP A 214 8.97 1.47 -14.51
C TRP A 214 9.55 1.88 -15.86
N GLY A 215 8.74 2.45 -16.75
CA GLY A 215 9.17 2.94 -18.05
C GLY A 215 10.22 4.04 -17.95
N ASN A 216 9.97 5.06 -17.14
CA ASN A 216 10.91 6.16 -16.91
C ASN A 216 12.22 5.66 -16.29
N ALA A 217 12.13 4.82 -15.24
CA ALA A 217 13.31 4.22 -14.64
C ALA A 217 14.12 3.37 -15.63
N ALA A 218 13.45 2.58 -16.48
CA ALA A 218 14.10 1.72 -17.46
C ALA A 218 14.94 2.53 -18.47
N VAL A 219 14.31 3.57 -19.05
CA VAL A 219 14.98 4.44 -20.02
C VAL A 219 16.08 5.26 -19.36
N GLY A 220 15.84 5.79 -18.15
CA GLY A 220 16.83 6.55 -17.40
C GLY A 220 18.02 5.71 -16.96
N MET A 221 17.81 4.50 -16.45
CA MET A 221 18.88 3.61 -16.03
C MET A 221 19.83 3.27 -17.17
N ILE A 222 19.29 2.87 -18.33
CA ILE A 222 20.13 2.56 -19.49
C ILE A 222 20.78 3.81 -20.08
N GLY A 223 20.09 4.97 -20.04
CA GLY A 223 20.67 6.25 -20.40
C GLY A 223 21.89 6.60 -19.56
N LEU A 224 21.83 6.38 -18.23
CA LEU A 224 22.96 6.59 -17.32
C LEU A 224 24.14 5.63 -17.58
N VAL A 225 23.90 4.37 -17.98
CA VAL A 225 24.98 3.44 -18.35
C VAL A 225 25.69 3.86 -19.63
N MET A 226 24.93 4.33 -20.61
CA MET A 226 25.45 4.71 -21.92
C MET A 226 25.93 6.17 -22.02
N ASP A 227 25.79 6.94 -20.93
CA ASP A 227 25.98 8.40 -20.89
C ASP A 227 25.17 9.13 -21.97
N ASP A 228 23.92 8.67 -22.20
CA ASP A 228 22.99 9.20 -23.20
C ASP A 228 22.07 10.24 -22.56
N GLU A 229 22.44 11.51 -22.65
CA GLU A 229 21.72 12.63 -22.04
C GLU A 229 20.27 12.79 -22.59
N GLU A 230 20.00 12.36 -23.83
CA GLU A 230 18.66 12.42 -24.39
C GLU A 230 17.73 11.43 -23.69
N LEU A 231 18.17 10.19 -23.46
CA LEU A 231 17.41 9.18 -22.73
C LEU A 231 17.21 9.59 -21.25
N ILE A 232 18.24 10.17 -20.62
CA ILE A 232 18.15 10.67 -19.25
C ILE A 232 17.11 11.78 -19.15
N ASN A 233 17.13 12.73 -20.09
CA ASN A 233 16.15 13.82 -20.13
C ASN A 233 14.72 13.30 -20.37
N TRP A 234 14.51 12.35 -21.28
CA TRP A 234 13.18 11.73 -21.46
C TRP A 234 12.70 11.04 -20.18
N ALA A 235 13.58 10.33 -19.51
CA ALA A 235 13.25 9.66 -18.28
C ALA A 235 12.82 10.65 -17.17
N LEU A 236 13.53 11.75 -17.00
CA LEU A 236 13.28 12.74 -15.95
C LEU A 236 12.02 13.57 -16.21
N ASN A 237 11.85 14.04 -17.47
CA ASN A 237 10.88 15.08 -17.82
C ASN A 237 9.75 14.59 -18.74
N GLY A 238 9.81 13.31 -19.18
CA GLY A 238 8.88 12.76 -20.17
C GLY A 238 9.21 13.22 -21.60
N LEU A 239 8.33 12.84 -22.53
CA LEU A 239 8.43 13.18 -23.95
C LEU A 239 7.52 14.36 -24.25
N ASP A 240 8.02 15.35 -25.00
CA ASP A 240 7.21 16.43 -25.58
C ASP A 240 6.50 15.94 -26.86
N ILE A 241 5.60 15.00 -26.70
CA ILE A 241 4.82 14.41 -27.80
C ILE A 241 3.33 14.56 -27.48
N LYS A 242 2.55 15.04 -28.46
CA LYS A 242 1.10 14.95 -28.39
C LYS A 242 0.68 13.49 -28.49
N VAL A 243 0.20 12.95 -27.39
CA VAL A 243 -0.41 11.62 -27.36
C VAL A 243 -1.78 11.73 -28.06
N PRO A 244 -2.13 10.79 -28.96
CA PRO A 244 -3.46 10.78 -29.58
C PRO A 244 -4.56 10.81 -28.51
N GLY A 245 -5.57 11.69 -28.68
CA GLY A 245 -6.61 11.94 -27.69
C GLY A 245 -7.66 10.85 -27.51
N ASP A 246 -7.41 9.64 -28.02
CA ASP A 246 -8.30 8.49 -27.80
C ASP A 246 -8.10 7.93 -26.39
N ILE A 247 -9.19 7.83 -25.65
CA ILE A 247 -9.21 7.18 -24.34
C ILE A 247 -8.91 5.69 -24.54
N VAL A 248 -7.74 5.27 -24.07
CA VAL A 248 -7.34 3.86 -24.07
C VAL A 248 -7.66 3.28 -22.71
N LYS A 249 -8.33 2.13 -22.68
CA LYS A 249 -8.56 1.42 -21.44
C LYS A 249 -7.29 0.73 -20.94
N ASP A 250 -7.04 0.87 -19.66
CA ASP A 250 -6.00 0.11 -18.97
C ASP A 250 -6.37 -1.38 -18.88
N ASN A 251 -5.37 -2.23 -18.73
CA ASN A 251 -5.57 -3.66 -18.46
C ASN A 251 -6.33 -3.93 -17.16
N ASP A 252 -6.23 -3.01 -16.21
CA ASP A 252 -6.83 -3.08 -14.88
C ASP A 252 -8.23 -2.42 -14.83
N GLY A 253 -8.75 -2.01 -15.99
CA GLY A 253 -10.12 -1.51 -16.15
C GLY A 253 -10.30 0.00 -16.02
N GLY A 254 -9.23 0.75 -15.67
CA GLY A 254 -9.25 2.21 -15.64
C GLY A 254 -9.12 2.84 -17.03
N ASP A 255 -9.54 4.10 -17.15
CA ASP A 255 -9.31 4.91 -18.36
C ASP A 255 -7.94 5.58 -18.28
N ILE A 256 -7.14 5.46 -19.35
CA ILE A 256 -5.89 6.21 -19.46
C ILE A 256 -6.22 7.58 -20.06
N GLN A 257 -6.16 8.61 -19.24
CA GLN A 257 -6.33 10.00 -19.64
C GLN A 257 -4.97 10.71 -19.64
N LEU A 258 -4.52 11.12 -20.82
CA LEU A 258 -3.34 12.00 -21.00
C LEU A 258 -3.77 13.43 -21.38
N GLU A 259 -5.05 13.65 -21.66
CA GLU A 259 -5.60 14.96 -22.00
C GLU A 259 -5.59 15.86 -20.75
N GLY A 260 -4.91 17.01 -20.87
CA GLY A 260 -4.76 17.96 -19.76
C GLY A 260 -3.58 17.69 -18.81
N GLN A 261 -2.87 16.57 -18.95
CA GLN A 261 -1.63 16.32 -18.22
C GLN A 261 -0.54 17.28 -18.74
N LYS A 262 0.01 18.10 -17.84
CA LYS A 262 1.01 19.13 -18.20
C LYS A 262 2.44 18.65 -18.00
N GLU A 263 2.63 17.62 -17.18
CA GLU A 263 3.91 17.13 -16.72
C GLU A 263 3.97 15.62 -16.93
N ALA A 264 5.16 15.11 -17.20
CA ALA A 264 5.44 13.70 -17.41
C ALA A 264 6.84 13.36 -16.92
N GLY A 265 7.21 12.07 -16.96
CA GLY A 265 8.51 11.60 -16.55
C GLY A 265 8.63 11.36 -15.06
N PHE A 266 9.83 10.98 -14.64
CA PHE A 266 10.09 10.48 -13.28
C PHE A 266 9.83 11.52 -12.18
N LEU A 267 10.16 12.79 -12.42
CA LEU A 267 9.90 13.86 -11.45
C LEU A 267 8.39 14.04 -11.25
N ALA A 268 7.62 14.06 -12.35
CA ALA A 268 6.17 14.13 -12.26
C ALA A 268 5.53 12.91 -11.58
N GLN A 269 6.11 11.70 -11.73
CA GLN A 269 5.67 10.53 -10.97
C GLN A 269 5.81 10.77 -9.45
N ILE A 270 6.94 11.37 -9.01
CA ILE A 270 7.14 11.69 -7.59
C ILE A 270 6.16 12.78 -7.14
N ASP A 271 5.91 13.79 -7.98
CA ASP A 271 5.07 14.94 -7.63
C ASP A 271 3.58 14.59 -7.49
N HIS A 272 3.09 13.66 -8.31
CA HIS A 272 1.66 13.39 -8.41
C HIS A 272 1.20 12.05 -7.84
N SER A 273 2.12 11.10 -7.57
CA SER A 273 1.74 9.77 -7.08
C SER A 273 1.79 9.62 -5.57
N PHE A 274 2.50 10.50 -4.88
CA PHE A 274 2.67 10.46 -3.43
C PHE A 274 2.09 11.68 -2.74
N SER A 275 1.46 11.46 -1.60
CA SER A 275 1.14 12.52 -0.65
C SER A 275 2.41 13.06 0.03
N PRO A 276 2.34 14.20 0.72
CA PRO A 276 3.45 14.71 1.55
C PRO A 276 3.90 13.72 2.64
N ASP A 277 3.01 12.82 3.08
CA ASP A 277 3.29 11.78 4.06
C ASP A 277 3.93 10.52 3.45
N GLY A 278 4.01 10.46 2.11
CA GLY A 278 4.54 9.32 1.39
C GLY A 278 3.55 8.20 1.11
N TYR A 279 2.25 8.42 1.31
CA TYR A 279 1.22 7.50 0.86
C TYR A 279 1.12 7.54 -0.67
N TYR A 280 0.91 6.38 -1.27
CA TYR A 280 0.79 6.20 -2.72
C TYR A 280 -0.67 5.92 -3.08
N THR A 281 -1.25 6.75 -3.93
CA THR A 281 -2.69 6.76 -4.25
C THR A 281 -3.25 5.40 -4.69
N GLU A 282 -2.47 4.59 -5.41
CA GLU A 282 -2.91 3.24 -5.84
C GLU A 282 -3.01 2.22 -4.69
N GLY A 283 -2.52 2.56 -3.49
CA GLY A 283 -2.55 1.71 -2.30
C GLY A 283 -1.27 0.90 -2.06
N PRO A 284 -1.16 0.21 -0.90
CA PRO A 284 0.10 -0.37 -0.40
C PRO A 284 0.68 -1.47 -1.30
N TYR A 285 -0.16 -2.27 -1.94
CA TYR A 285 0.31 -3.33 -2.82
C TYR A 285 1.04 -2.77 -4.05
N TYR A 286 0.50 -1.73 -4.67
CA TYR A 286 1.10 -1.06 -5.82
C TYR A 286 2.24 -0.16 -5.40
N GLN A 287 2.13 0.53 -4.26
CA GLN A 287 3.25 1.26 -3.66
C GLN A 287 4.47 0.35 -3.50
N ARG A 288 4.31 -0.84 -2.92
CA ARG A 288 5.37 -1.84 -2.80
C ARG A 288 6.05 -2.12 -4.16
N TYR A 289 5.26 -2.33 -5.20
CA TYR A 289 5.76 -2.64 -6.54
C TYR A 289 6.44 -1.44 -7.20
N ALA A 290 5.86 -0.24 -7.08
CA ALA A 290 6.39 1.00 -7.63
C ALA A 290 7.65 1.48 -6.90
N MET A 291 7.81 1.20 -5.61
CA MET A 291 8.99 1.63 -4.84
C MET A 291 10.30 1.11 -5.41
N TYR A 292 10.32 -0.06 -6.05
CA TYR A 292 11.57 -0.58 -6.62
C TYR A 292 12.13 0.32 -7.72
N PRO A 293 11.42 0.63 -8.82
CA PRO A 293 11.93 1.53 -9.86
C PRO A 293 12.18 2.95 -9.34
N PHE A 294 11.34 3.48 -8.41
CA PHE A 294 11.59 4.77 -7.78
C PHE A 294 12.96 4.81 -7.07
N LEU A 295 13.25 3.83 -6.24
CA LEU A 295 14.46 3.81 -5.43
C LEU A 295 15.71 3.46 -6.24
N ILE A 296 15.62 2.50 -7.16
CA ILE A 296 16.75 2.08 -8.00
C ILE A 296 17.19 3.24 -8.90
N PHE A 297 16.25 3.92 -9.53
CA PHE A 297 16.60 5.04 -10.41
C PHE A 297 17.05 6.27 -9.61
N ALA A 298 16.40 6.57 -8.47
CA ALA A 298 16.86 7.64 -7.58
C ALA A 298 18.28 7.39 -7.06
N GLN A 299 18.61 6.15 -6.69
CA GLN A 299 19.98 5.80 -6.27
C GLN A 299 20.98 5.95 -7.42
N ALA A 300 20.63 5.51 -8.62
CA ALA A 300 21.47 5.67 -9.80
C ALA A 300 21.71 7.15 -10.14
N LEU A 301 20.67 7.99 -10.08
CA LEU A 301 20.77 9.43 -10.24
C LEU A 301 21.65 10.07 -9.16
N ALA A 302 21.46 9.70 -7.89
CA ALA A 302 22.28 10.23 -6.80
C ALA A 302 23.77 9.89 -6.97
N ASN A 303 24.09 8.73 -7.57
CA ASN A 303 25.47 8.32 -7.83
C ASN A 303 26.07 8.99 -9.10
N LYS A 304 25.30 9.14 -10.18
CA LYS A 304 25.81 9.65 -11.48
C LYS A 304 25.51 11.12 -11.71
N LYS A 305 24.43 11.66 -11.15
CA LYS A 305 23.93 13.03 -11.33
C LYS A 305 23.54 13.67 -9.98
N PRO A 306 24.47 13.76 -9.01
CA PRO A 306 24.16 14.24 -7.66
C PRO A 306 23.63 15.68 -7.64
N GLU A 307 23.91 16.48 -8.65
CA GLU A 307 23.41 17.85 -8.82
C GLU A 307 21.87 17.93 -8.92
N ILE A 308 21.19 16.82 -9.27
CA ILE A 308 19.72 16.77 -9.31
C ILE A 308 19.13 16.78 -7.88
N GLY A 309 19.87 16.30 -6.87
CA GLY A 309 19.41 16.27 -5.49
C GLY A 309 18.19 15.36 -5.26
N ILE A 310 18.06 14.29 -6.04
CA ILE A 310 16.84 13.45 -6.09
C ILE A 310 16.43 12.83 -4.75
N LEU A 311 17.37 12.53 -3.87
CA LEU A 311 17.10 11.96 -2.55
C LEU A 311 16.52 12.98 -1.56
N ASP A 312 16.81 14.27 -1.78
CA ASP A 312 16.27 15.38 -0.99
C ASP A 312 15.00 15.97 -1.63
N TYR A 313 14.63 15.50 -2.83
CA TYR A 313 13.49 15.99 -3.58
C TYR A 313 12.20 15.85 -2.78
N ARG A 314 11.36 16.91 -2.74
CA ARG A 314 10.17 16.99 -1.89
C ARG A 314 10.46 16.58 -0.43
N GLU A 315 11.53 17.15 0.16
CA GLU A 315 11.93 16.91 1.55
C GLU A 315 12.20 15.43 1.86
N GLY A 316 12.85 14.72 0.95
CA GLY A 316 13.18 13.30 1.11
C GLY A 316 11.97 12.36 0.99
N LEU A 317 11.00 12.73 0.15
CA LEU A 317 9.72 12.03 0.02
C LEU A 317 9.86 10.54 -0.24
N LEU A 318 10.83 10.10 -1.04
CA LEU A 318 11.02 8.68 -1.32
C LEU A 318 11.38 7.86 -0.06
N ILE A 319 12.12 8.45 0.89
CA ILE A 319 12.39 7.81 2.18
C ILE A 319 11.14 7.83 3.07
N LYS A 320 10.41 8.96 3.12
CA LYS A 320 9.11 9.04 3.82
C LYS A 320 8.15 7.97 3.30
N ALA A 321 8.09 7.75 1.98
CA ALA A 321 7.23 6.74 1.37
C ALA A 321 7.54 5.31 1.82
N ILE A 322 8.80 4.99 2.14
CA ILE A 322 9.15 3.68 2.72
C ILE A 322 8.52 3.53 4.11
N TYR A 323 8.63 4.55 4.96
CA TYR A 323 8.02 4.53 6.30
C TYR A 323 6.49 4.49 6.24
N ALA A 324 5.88 5.26 5.33
CA ALA A 324 4.43 5.21 5.09
C ALA A 324 4.00 3.79 4.70
N LEU A 325 4.75 3.13 3.81
CA LEU A 325 4.47 1.77 3.38
C LEU A 325 4.64 0.73 4.50
N ILE A 326 5.69 0.86 5.33
CA ILE A 326 5.88 -0.01 6.51
C ILE A 326 4.69 0.14 7.48
N ASN A 327 4.21 1.36 7.71
CA ASN A 327 3.05 1.60 8.57
C ASN A 327 1.74 1.03 8.00
N GLN A 328 1.66 0.70 6.72
CA GLN A 328 0.50 0.04 6.10
C GLN A 328 0.57 -1.49 6.19
N THR A 329 1.24 -2.04 7.21
CA THR A 329 1.32 -3.48 7.47
C THR A 329 0.78 -3.84 8.84
N ASN A 330 0.33 -5.10 8.99
CA ASN A 330 -0.01 -5.68 10.28
C ASN A 330 1.27 -6.03 11.09
N ALA A 331 1.10 -6.57 12.29
CA ALA A 331 2.22 -6.94 13.16
C ALA A 331 3.15 -8.03 12.58
N ALA A 332 2.67 -8.82 11.63
CA ALA A 332 3.46 -9.82 10.90
C ALA A 332 4.21 -9.23 9.69
N GLY A 333 4.03 -7.93 9.43
CA GLY A 333 4.62 -7.24 8.27
C GLY A 333 3.89 -7.52 6.95
N GLU A 334 2.64 -8.01 6.98
CA GLU A 334 1.79 -8.17 5.82
C GLU A 334 1.01 -6.89 5.54
N PHE A 335 0.91 -6.48 4.28
CA PHE A 335 0.17 -5.28 3.88
C PHE A 335 -1.33 -5.44 4.11
N PHE A 336 -1.96 -4.36 4.56
CA PHE A 336 -3.41 -4.28 4.58
C PHE A 336 -3.96 -4.46 3.16
N PRO A 337 -5.00 -5.29 2.95
CA PRO A 337 -5.52 -5.60 1.63
C PRO A 337 -6.41 -4.47 1.08
N ILE A 338 -5.91 -3.25 1.08
CA ILE A 338 -6.60 -2.06 0.57
C ILE A 338 -6.47 -2.01 -0.94
N ASN A 339 -7.54 -1.66 -1.64
CA ASN A 339 -7.62 -1.61 -3.10
C ASN A 339 -7.36 -3.00 -3.73
N ASP A 340 -6.87 -3.05 -4.96
CA ASP A 340 -6.51 -4.29 -5.66
C ASP A 340 -5.31 -5.02 -5.03
N SER A 341 -5.29 -5.10 -3.72
CA SER A 341 -4.22 -5.70 -2.93
C SER A 341 -4.39 -7.21 -2.82
N GLN A 342 -3.33 -7.95 -3.11
CA GLN A 342 -3.30 -9.40 -2.89
C GLN A 342 -2.91 -9.69 -1.44
N LYS A 343 -3.70 -10.49 -0.73
CA LYS A 343 -3.38 -10.94 0.63
C LYS A 343 -2.09 -11.77 0.68
N GLY A 344 -1.38 -11.71 1.81
CA GLY A 344 -0.14 -12.43 2.05
C GLY A 344 1.12 -11.79 1.47
N MET A 345 1.00 -10.63 0.83
CA MET A 345 2.16 -9.83 0.44
C MET A 345 2.69 -9.05 1.64
N SER A 346 4.02 -9.01 1.79
CA SER A 346 4.64 -8.52 3.03
C SER A 346 5.93 -7.74 2.80
N LEU A 347 6.48 -7.20 3.87
CA LEU A 347 7.80 -6.57 3.92
C LEU A 347 8.94 -7.49 3.48
N ALA A 348 8.73 -8.82 3.43
CA ALA A 348 9.71 -9.79 2.92
C ALA A 348 9.77 -9.86 1.38
N SER A 349 8.93 -9.09 0.67
CA SER A 349 8.99 -9.00 -0.79
C SER A 349 10.33 -8.41 -1.25
N ARG A 350 10.76 -8.76 -2.48
CA ARG A 350 12.07 -8.35 -3.03
C ARG A 350 12.23 -6.83 -3.05
N GLU A 351 11.19 -6.13 -3.43
CA GLU A 351 11.16 -4.68 -3.55
C GLU A 351 11.44 -4.01 -2.20
N LEU A 352 10.88 -4.56 -1.12
CA LEU A 352 11.04 -4.02 0.23
C LEU A 352 12.37 -4.40 0.88
N VAL A 353 12.98 -5.52 0.51
CA VAL A 353 14.34 -5.85 0.95
C VAL A 353 15.32 -4.77 0.51
N HIS A 354 15.16 -4.27 -0.71
CA HIS A 354 15.95 -3.15 -1.22
C HIS A 354 15.58 -1.83 -0.52
N ALA A 355 14.28 -1.53 -0.45
CA ALA A 355 13.76 -0.29 0.12
C ALA A 355 14.17 -0.08 1.58
N VAL A 356 14.00 -1.09 2.44
CA VAL A 356 14.34 -1.01 3.87
C VAL A 356 15.83 -0.84 4.06
N SER A 357 16.67 -1.55 3.28
CA SER A 357 18.13 -1.38 3.33
C SER A 357 18.57 0.02 2.89
N MET A 358 17.93 0.60 1.85
CA MET A 358 18.18 1.98 1.43
C MET A 358 17.74 3.00 2.49
N ALA A 359 16.52 2.85 3.04
CA ALA A 359 16.03 3.73 4.09
C ALA A 359 16.97 3.74 5.31
N TYR A 360 17.49 2.57 5.70
CA TYR A 360 18.50 2.49 6.75
C TYR A 360 19.79 3.21 6.36
N ALA A 361 20.33 2.94 5.18
CA ALA A 361 21.64 3.47 4.77
C ALA A 361 21.61 4.99 4.56
N LEU A 362 20.53 5.54 3.99
CA LEU A 362 20.41 6.93 3.55
C LEU A 362 19.51 7.79 4.47
N GLY A 363 18.58 7.18 5.21
CA GLY A 363 17.58 7.85 6.06
C GLY A 363 17.98 8.00 7.53
N GLY A 364 19.28 8.10 7.87
CA GLY A 364 19.71 8.40 9.24
C GLY A 364 20.00 7.17 10.12
N LYS A 365 20.06 5.98 9.58
CA LYS A 365 20.40 4.71 10.26
C LYS A 365 19.45 4.34 11.40
N ASP A 366 18.15 4.48 11.18
CA ASP A 366 17.13 4.08 12.14
C ASP A 366 17.26 2.58 12.51
N ALA A 367 17.55 2.33 13.79
CA ALA A 367 17.77 0.99 14.32
C ALA A 367 16.51 0.10 14.25
N GLY A 368 15.32 0.69 14.21
CA GLY A 368 14.05 -0.02 14.03
C GLY A 368 13.96 -0.73 12.68
N LEU A 369 14.50 -0.14 11.62
CA LEU A 369 14.54 -0.76 10.29
C LEU A 369 15.38 -2.05 10.28
N LEU A 370 16.38 -2.16 11.14
CA LEU A 370 17.23 -3.36 11.24
C LEU A 370 16.44 -4.59 11.73
N SER A 371 15.44 -4.42 12.59
CA SER A 371 14.56 -5.53 12.99
C SER A 371 13.74 -6.07 11.80
N ILE A 372 13.36 -5.19 10.86
CA ILE A 372 12.70 -5.60 9.62
C ILE A 372 13.69 -6.33 8.71
N VAL A 373 14.96 -5.85 8.61
CA VAL A 373 16.01 -6.54 7.85
C VAL A 373 16.27 -7.94 8.41
N GLU A 374 16.31 -8.11 9.75
CA GLU A 374 16.43 -9.42 10.38
C GLU A 374 15.24 -10.34 10.01
N HIS A 375 14.02 -9.81 10.06
CA HIS A 375 12.82 -10.55 9.67
C HIS A 375 12.85 -10.95 8.19
N GLN A 376 13.36 -10.08 7.30
CA GLN A 376 13.53 -10.37 5.87
C GLN A 376 14.56 -11.48 5.61
N GLY A 377 15.53 -11.67 6.52
CA GLY A 377 16.55 -12.74 6.48
C GLY A 377 17.50 -12.66 5.28
N ARG A 378 17.52 -11.53 4.56
CA ARG A 378 18.39 -11.27 3.40
C ARG A 378 18.50 -9.77 3.14
N VAL A 379 19.54 -9.38 2.42
CA VAL A 379 19.81 -7.98 2.03
C VAL A 379 20.16 -7.90 0.53
N PRO A 380 20.03 -6.74 -0.13
CA PRO A 380 20.53 -6.57 -1.49
C PRO A 380 22.07 -6.64 -1.49
N LEU A 381 22.65 -7.17 -2.58
CA LEU A 381 24.10 -7.26 -2.73
C LEU A 381 24.69 -5.94 -3.27
N ASN A 382 24.51 -4.88 -2.49
CA ASN A 382 25.01 -3.52 -2.76
C ASN A 382 25.42 -2.82 -1.47
N ASN A 383 25.82 -1.54 -1.57
CA ASN A 383 26.28 -0.72 -0.44
C ASN A 383 25.23 -0.63 0.69
N ALA A 384 23.97 -0.38 0.33
CA ALA A 384 22.91 -0.26 1.32
C ALA A 384 22.66 -1.57 2.06
N GLY A 385 22.69 -2.70 1.34
CA GLY A 385 22.57 -4.02 1.95
C GLY A 385 23.77 -4.37 2.85
N MET A 386 24.99 -3.99 2.47
CA MET A 386 26.17 -4.17 3.33
C MET A 386 26.04 -3.32 4.60
N ALA A 387 25.61 -2.06 4.49
CA ALA A 387 25.41 -1.18 5.65
C ALA A 387 24.36 -1.74 6.62
N ALA A 388 23.21 -2.22 6.09
CA ALA A 388 22.16 -2.81 6.90
C ALA A 388 22.62 -4.11 7.58
N ALA A 389 23.27 -5.01 6.83
CA ALA A 389 23.79 -6.26 7.37
C ALA A 389 24.89 -6.04 8.45
N LYS A 390 25.72 -5.02 8.30
CA LYS A 390 26.69 -4.60 9.37
C LYS A 390 25.96 -4.10 10.60
N GLY A 391 24.91 -3.29 10.43
CA GLY A 391 24.09 -2.83 11.55
C GLY A 391 23.49 -3.98 12.36
N VAL A 392 22.99 -5.01 11.67
CA VAL A 392 22.50 -6.24 12.29
C VAL A 392 23.63 -7.00 12.98
N ALA A 393 24.78 -7.21 12.32
CA ALA A 393 25.93 -7.93 12.89
C ALA A 393 26.51 -7.24 14.13
N ASP A 394 26.45 -5.90 14.18
CA ASP A 394 26.85 -5.08 15.33
C ASP A 394 25.84 -5.12 16.50
N GLY A 395 24.72 -5.84 16.37
CA GLY A 395 23.67 -5.92 17.39
C GLY A 395 22.90 -4.60 17.60
N LYS A 396 22.81 -3.74 16.59
CA LYS A 396 22.14 -2.44 16.67
C LYS A 396 20.65 -2.52 16.43
N ALA A 397 20.10 -3.67 16.01
CA ALA A 397 18.70 -3.84 15.73
C ALA A 397 17.83 -3.56 16.96
N GLN A 398 16.80 -2.76 16.79
CA GLN A 398 15.76 -2.47 17.76
C GLN A 398 14.40 -2.80 17.17
N LYS A 399 13.43 -3.15 18.00
CA LYS A 399 12.06 -3.39 17.53
C LYS A 399 11.53 -2.14 16.81
N PHE A 400 11.02 -2.31 15.59
CA PHE A 400 10.35 -1.21 14.90
C PHE A 400 9.10 -0.80 15.66
N GLU A 401 8.98 0.49 15.95
CA GLU A 401 7.84 1.05 16.66
C GLU A 401 6.79 1.54 15.66
N TYR A 402 5.75 0.73 15.48
CA TYR A 402 4.56 1.14 14.75
C TYR A 402 3.77 2.18 15.54
N LYS A 403 3.29 3.20 14.85
CA LYS A 403 2.50 4.28 15.46
C LYS A 403 1.11 4.36 14.87
N SER A 404 0.17 4.92 15.63
CA SER A 404 -1.09 5.40 15.07
C SER A 404 -0.77 6.58 14.17
N VAL A 405 -1.29 6.56 12.93
CA VAL A 405 -0.98 7.55 11.90
C VAL A 405 -2.16 7.72 10.97
N GLU A 406 -2.42 8.95 10.58
CA GLU A 406 -3.28 9.30 9.46
C GLU A 406 -2.37 9.61 8.27
N LEU A 407 -2.45 8.82 7.21
CA LEU A 407 -1.70 9.01 5.98
C LEU A 407 -2.62 9.71 4.98
N SER A 408 -2.37 10.98 4.72
CA SER A 408 -3.12 11.77 3.74
C SER A 408 -2.95 11.23 2.32
N ASP A 409 -3.89 11.50 1.43
CA ASP A 409 -3.84 11.15 0.01
C ASP A 409 -3.81 12.40 -0.88
N GLY A 410 -3.41 12.21 -2.14
CA GLY A 410 -3.22 13.28 -3.11
C GLY A 410 -1.89 14.00 -2.99
N ALA A 411 -1.47 14.64 -4.08
CA ALA A 411 -0.16 15.31 -4.19
C ALA A 411 0.07 16.39 -3.12
N ASN A 412 -1.00 17.02 -2.64
CA ASN A 412 -0.99 18.06 -1.60
C ASN A 412 -1.45 17.54 -0.23
N GLY A 413 -1.89 16.27 -0.12
CA GLY A 413 -2.44 15.70 1.10
C GLY A 413 -3.89 16.13 1.40
N ASP A 414 -4.63 16.59 0.40
CA ASP A 414 -5.99 17.15 0.52
C ASP A 414 -7.07 16.26 -0.12
N GLU A 415 -6.73 15.03 -0.51
CA GLU A 415 -7.64 14.07 -1.15
C GLU A 415 -8.03 12.90 -0.23
N GLY A 416 -8.38 13.21 1.03
CA GLY A 416 -8.72 12.23 2.06
C GLY A 416 -7.50 11.57 2.68
N ALA A 417 -7.70 10.43 3.35
CA ALA A 417 -6.63 9.74 4.05
C ALA A 417 -6.94 8.25 4.33
N ILE A 418 -5.96 7.55 4.89
CA ILE A 418 -6.11 6.28 5.59
C ILE A 418 -5.73 6.50 7.05
N GLY A 419 -6.69 6.31 7.96
CA GLY A 419 -6.45 6.35 9.39
C GLY A 419 -6.07 4.97 9.91
N ILE A 420 -4.91 4.86 10.57
CA ILE A 420 -4.40 3.63 11.18
C ILE A 420 -4.24 3.88 12.67
N ILE A 421 -5.01 3.18 13.47
CA ILE A 421 -4.95 3.22 14.93
C ILE A 421 -4.26 1.96 15.44
N ARG A 422 -3.35 2.12 16.40
CA ARG A 422 -2.62 1.04 17.03
C ARG A 422 -2.66 1.21 18.56
N ALA A 423 -3.44 0.36 19.20
CA ALA A 423 -3.62 0.37 20.65
C ALA A 423 -3.30 -1.03 21.19
N GLN A 424 -2.23 -1.16 21.95
CA GLN A 424 -1.70 -2.45 22.42
C GLN A 424 -1.47 -3.42 21.24
N ASP A 425 -2.23 -4.52 21.17
CA ASP A 425 -2.18 -5.52 20.10
C ASP A 425 -3.31 -5.36 19.06
N VAL A 426 -4.15 -4.32 19.18
CA VAL A 426 -5.23 -4.02 18.25
C VAL A 426 -4.75 -3.03 17.19
N THR A 427 -5.05 -3.32 15.92
CA THR A 427 -4.86 -2.38 14.81
C THR A 427 -6.19 -2.21 14.08
N LEU A 428 -6.65 -0.97 14.01
CA LEU A 428 -7.82 -0.55 13.26
C LEU A 428 -7.37 0.28 12.06
N VAL A 429 -7.92 0.01 10.89
CA VAL A 429 -7.65 0.78 9.67
C VAL A 429 -8.96 1.25 9.07
N MET A 430 -9.10 2.53 8.78
CA MET A 430 -10.27 3.10 8.10
C MET A 430 -9.84 3.84 6.84
N LYS A 431 -10.50 3.56 5.71
CA LYS A 431 -10.20 4.18 4.42
C LYS A 431 -11.22 5.27 4.07
N TYR A 432 -10.73 6.48 3.86
CA TYR A 432 -11.47 7.64 3.33
C TYR A 432 -10.63 8.43 2.31
N ALA A 433 -9.58 7.80 1.83
CA ALA A 433 -8.71 8.26 0.74
C ALA A 433 -9.47 8.33 -0.59
N LYS A 434 -8.86 8.91 -1.61
CA LYS A 434 -9.31 8.89 -3.01
C LYS A 434 -9.57 7.44 -3.49
N HIS A 435 -10.29 7.28 -4.59
CA HIS A 435 -10.63 5.93 -5.10
C HIS A 435 -9.40 5.06 -5.34
N GLY A 436 -8.32 5.61 -5.90
CA GLY A 436 -7.08 4.88 -6.15
C GLY A 436 -6.88 4.51 -7.61
N MET A 437 -7.34 5.36 -8.49
CA MET A 437 -7.24 5.16 -9.95
C MET A 437 -7.93 3.85 -10.38
N GLY A 438 -7.42 3.13 -11.37
CA GLY A 438 -7.94 1.86 -11.83
C GLY A 438 -7.91 0.74 -10.79
N HIS A 439 -7.15 0.89 -9.71
CA HIS A 439 -6.97 -0.11 -8.65
C HIS A 439 -7.89 0.08 -7.44
N GLY A 440 -8.64 1.18 -7.39
CA GLY A 440 -9.53 1.49 -6.29
C GLY A 440 -10.76 0.60 -6.20
N HIS A 441 -11.35 0.57 -5.01
CA HIS A 441 -12.61 -0.10 -4.70
C HIS A 441 -13.65 0.93 -4.23
N PHE A 442 -14.92 0.56 -4.31
CA PHE A 442 -16.05 1.39 -3.86
C PHE A 442 -16.29 1.18 -2.34
N ASP A 443 -15.30 1.56 -1.52
CA ASP A 443 -15.15 1.19 -0.12
C ASP A 443 -15.01 2.39 0.84
N ARG A 444 -15.59 3.55 0.50
CA ARG A 444 -15.55 4.75 1.34
C ARG A 444 -15.99 4.45 2.77
N LEU A 445 -15.23 4.92 3.76
CA LEU A 445 -15.43 4.68 5.19
C LEU A 445 -15.41 3.20 5.59
N GLY A 446 -14.88 2.32 4.72
CA GLY A 446 -14.64 0.92 5.04
C GLY A 446 -13.52 0.75 6.07
N PHE A 447 -13.58 -0.31 6.87
CA PHE A 447 -12.57 -0.58 7.89
C PHE A 447 -12.13 -2.05 7.94
N LEU A 448 -10.94 -2.24 8.55
CA LEU A 448 -10.36 -3.53 8.88
C LEU A 448 -9.96 -3.54 10.35
N LEU A 449 -10.00 -4.71 10.97
CA LEU A 449 -9.57 -4.92 12.36
C LEU A 449 -8.61 -6.10 12.43
N TYR A 450 -7.50 -5.87 13.11
CA TYR A 450 -6.47 -6.88 13.39
C TYR A 450 -6.22 -6.96 14.89
N ASP A 451 -5.82 -8.12 15.35
CA ASP A 451 -5.16 -8.30 16.63
C ASP A 451 -3.80 -9.00 16.45
N GLN A 452 -3.16 -9.40 17.53
CA GLN A 452 -1.87 -10.12 17.47
C GLN A 452 -1.95 -11.49 16.77
N THR A 453 -3.15 -12.06 16.57
CA THR A 453 -3.35 -13.34 15.89
C THR A 453 -3.51 -13.17 14.38
N GLY A 454 -3.70 -11.95 13.91
CA GLY A 454 -3.88 -11.59 12.50
C GLY A 454 -5.15 -10.80 12.25
N GLU A 455 -5.71 -10.98 11.06
CA GLU A 455 -6.91 -10.30 10.59
C GLU A 455 -8.16 -10.86 11.28
N VAL A 456 -8.99 -9.99 11.84
CA VAL A 456 -10.23 -10.30 12.58
C VAL A 456 -11.46 -9.94 11.76
N ILE A 457 -11.53 -8.66 11.33
CA ILE A 457 -12.52 -8.16 10.39
C ILE A 457 -11.75 -7.77 9.14
N GLN A 458 -12.09 -8.44 8.04
CA GLN A 458 -11.28 -8.43 6.84
C GLN A 458 -11.80 -7.48 5.76
N ASP A 459 -10.89 -7.06 4.88
CA ASP A 459 -11.23 -6.66 3.52
C ASP A 459 -10.94 -7.81 2.56
N TYR A 460 -11.68 -7.88 1.46
CA TYR A 460 -11.48 -8.94 0.48
C TYR A 460 -10.15 -8.75 -0.28
N GLY A 461 -9.75 -7.51 -0.54
CA GLY A 461 -8.67 -7.19 -1.46
C GLY A 461 -9.03 -7.59 -2.91
N ALA A 462 -8.07 -8.03 -3.69
CA ALA A 462 -8.27 -8.36 -5.10
C ALA A 462 -8.70 -9.81 -5.34
N ALA A 463 -9.57 -10.01 -6.34
CA ALA A 463 -9.82 -11.32 -6.96
C ALA A 463 -8.81 -11.53 -8.10
N ARG A 464 -7.69 -12.21 -7.80
CA ARG A 464 -6.56 -12.36 -8.72
C ARG A 464 -5.82 -13.68 -8.47
N TRP A 465 -5.36 -14.31 -9.56
CA TRP A 465 -4.46 -15.47 -9.51
C TRP A 465 -3.16 -15.11 -10.20
N VAL A 466 -2.15 -14.74 -9.42
CA VAL A 466 -0.86 -14.26 -9.93
C VAL A 466 -0.06 -15.39 -10.56
N ASN A 467 0.53 -15.12 -11.75
CA ASN A 467 1.38 -16.04 -12.51
C ASN A 467 0.74 -17.40 -12.81
N ILE A 468 -0.58 -17.43 -13.00
CA ILE A 468 -1.33 -18.61 -13.44
C ILE A 468 -1.93 -18.32 -14.81
N GLU A 469 -1.32 -18.80 -15.89
CA GLU A 469 -1.68 -18.46 -17.27
C GLU A 469 -3.15 -18.75 -17.60
N HIS A 470 -3.67 -19.91 -17.20
CA HIS A 470 -5.07 -20.29 -17.44
C HIS A 470 -6.09 -19.53 -16.56
N LYS A 471 -5.61 -18.80 -15.57
CA LYS A 471 -6.40 -17.87 -14.75
C LYS A 471 -6.10 -16.44 -15.19
N ASP A 472 -6.37 -16.15 -16.43
CA ASP A 472 -6.26 -14.84 -17.07
C ASP A 472 -4.83 -14.27 -17.15
N GLY A 473 -3.81 -15.15 -17.25
CA GLY A 473 -2.41 -14.75 -17.43
C GLY A 473 -1.84 -13.91 -16.30
N GLY A 474 -2.32 -14.11 -15.06
CA GLY A 474 -1.93 -13.31 -13.90
C GLY A 474 -2.59 -11.94 -13.82
N GLY A 475 -3.55 -11.63 -14.70
CA GLY A 475 -4.41 -10.47 -14.62
C GLY A 475 -5.51 -10.62 -13.56
N TYR A 476 -6.39 -9.62 -13.47
CA TYR A 476 -7.55 -9.68 -12.60
C TYR A 476 -8.61 -10.58 -13.20
N LEU A 477 -9.27 -11.37 -12.34
CA LEU A 477 -10.42 -12.16 -12.70
C LEU A 477 -11.65 -11.26 -12.91
N LYS A 478 -12.65 -11.72 -13.64
CA LYS A 478 -13.89 -10.96 -13.81
C LYS A 478 -14.59 -10.67 -12.47
N GLU A 479 -14.41 -11.55 -11.48
CA GLU A 479 -14.91 -11.38 -10.12
C GLU A 479 -14.23 -10.25 -9.36
N ASN A 480 -13.09 -9.71 -9.84
CA ASN A 480 -12.50 -8.51 -9.28
C ASN A 480 -13.43 -7.30 -9.47
N HIS A 481 -14.05 -7.17 -10.64
CA HIS A 481 -15.00 -6.10 -10.92
C HIS A 481 -16.40 -6.40 -10.40
N SER A 482 -16.88 -7.64 -10.49
CA SER A 482 -18.23 -7.99 -10.11
C SER A 482 -18.43 -8.35 -8.64
N TRP A 483 -17.33 -8.43 -7.87
CA TRP A 483 -17.33 -8.69 -6.43
C TRP A 483 -16.38 -7.80 -5.67
N ALA A 484 -15.04 -7.98 -5.85
CA ALA A 484 -14.05 -7.42 -4.94
C ALA A 484 -14.04 -5.88 -4.90
N LYS A 485 -14.41 -5.21 -6.00
CA LYS A 485 -14.52 -3.74 -6.07
C LYS A 485 -15.87 -3.19 -5.61
N GLU A 486 -16.89 -4.03 -5.51
CA GLU A 486 -18.25 -3.60 -5.18
C GLU A 486 -18.40 -3.26 -3.70
N THR A 487 -19.20 -2.26 -3.37
CA THR A 487 -19.36 -1.75 -2.00
C THR A 487 -19.78 -2.83 -1.01
N VAL A 488 -20.66 -3.74 -1.44
CA VAL A 488 -21.13 -4.83 -0.57
C VAL A 488 -20.03 -5.82 -0.18
N ALA A 489 -18.88 -5.82 -0.85
CA ALA A 489 -17.71 -6.64 -0.49
C ALA A 489 -16.86 -6.06 0.66
N HIS A 490 -17.21 -4.88 1.16
CA HIS A 490 -16.46 -4.14 2.17
C HIS A 490 -17.29 -3.89 3.43
N ASN A 491 -16.61 -3.60 4.54
CA ASN A 491 -17.25 -3.29 5.83
C ASN A 491 -17.67 -1.81 5.85
N THR A 492 -18.58 -1.42 4.96
CA THR A 492 -19.11 -0.05 4.83
C THR A 492 -20.57 -0.08 4.42
N LEU A 493 -21.23 1.09 4.40
CA LEU A 493 -22.66 1.19 4.15
C LEU A 493 -22.99 1.05 2.66
N VAL A 494 -23.94 0.18 2.35
CA VAL A 494 -24.59 0.06 1.03
C VAL A 494 -25.99 0.65 1.12
N VAL A 495 -26.33 1.54 0.18
CA VAL A 495 -27.65 2.16 0.08
C VAL A 495 -28.42 1.55 -1.10
N ASP A 496 -29.67 1.14 -0.86
CA ASP A 496 -30.61 0.57 -1.85
C ASP A 496 -30.06 -0.60 -2.69
N LYS A 497 -29.00 -1.28 -2.20
CA LYS A 497 -28.21 -2.33 -2.86
C LYS A 497 -27.32 -1.85 -4.00
N ASP A 498 -27.10 -0.56 -4.15
CA ASP A 498 -26.24 0.00 -5.18
C ASP A 498 -24.81 0.23 -4.64
N SER A 499 -23.81 0.09 -5.47
CA SER A 499 -22.44 0.43 -5.12
C SER A 499 -22.23 1.95 -5.07
N HIS A 500 -21.27 2.40 -4.26
CA HIS A 500 -20.85 3.81 -4.22
C HIS A 500 -20.61 4.33 -5.64
N PHE A 501 -21.05 5.55 -5.92
CA PHE A 501 -20.88 6.20 -7.24
C PHE A 501 -21.51 5.41 -8.40
N ASP A 502 -22.54 4.58 -8.16
CA ASP A 502 -23.15 3.65 -9.14
C ASP A 502 -22.11 2.72 -9.78
N GLY A 503 -21.06 2.32 -9.04
CA GLY A 503 -19.96 1.49 -9.55
C GLY A 503 -19.10 2.18 -10.63
N LYS A 504 -19.10 3.52 -10.70
CA LYS A 504 -18.38 4.28 -11.72
C LYS A 504 -17.05 4.86 -11.18
N VAL A 505 -15.93 4.42 -11.74
CA VAL A 505 -14.58 4.86 -11.34
C VAL A 505 -14.40 6.37 -11.53
N LYS A 506 -14.82 6.94 -12.67
CA LYS A 506 -14.57 8.34 -13.00
C LYS A 506 -15.14 9.36 -11.99
N PRO A 507 -16.39 9.26 -11.50
CA PRO A 507 -16.84 10.11 -10.40
C PRO A 507 -16.13 9.79 -9.08
N ALA A 508 -15.85 8.52 -8.78
CA ALA A 508 -15.16 8.13 -7.56
C ALA A 508 -13.72 8.68 -7.47
N ASP A 509 -12.99 8.74 -8.59
CA ASP A 509 -11.64 9.33 -8.66
C ASP A 509 -11.62 10.86 -8.54
N LYS A 510 -12.75 11.53 -8.65
CA LYS A 510 -12.85 13.01 -8.55
C LYS A 510 -13.09 13.52 -7.14
N THR A 511 -13.42 12.63 -6.22
CA THR A 511 -13.76 12.95 -4.84
C THR A 511 -13.00 12.07 -3.87
N SER A 512 -12.92 12.49 -2.64
CA SER A 512 -12.41 11.73 -1.50
C SER A 512 -13.33 11.89 -0.32
N GLY A 513 -13.20 11.02 0.68
CA GLY A 513 -13.76 11.31 2.00
C GLY A 513 -13.06 12.52 2.62
N THR A 514 -13.74 13.19 3.51
CA THR A 514 -13.19 14.35 4.23
C THR A 514 -12.73 13.91 5.61
N PRO A 515 -11.43 14.00 5.94
CA PRO A 515 -10.96 13.82 7.31
C PRO A 515 -11.74 14.74 8.25
N TYR A 516 -12.13 14.22 9.41
CA TYR A 516 -12.83 15.02 10.40
C TYR A 516 -12.05 15.11 11.72
N TYR A 517 -11.63 13.98 12.28
CA TYR A 517 -10.84 13.94 13.50
C TYR A 517 -9.95 12.70 13.55
N PHE A 518 -8.69 12.88 13.92
CA PHE A 518 -7.75 11.82 14.19
C PHE A 518 -6.99 12.07 15.48
N SER A 519 -6.98 11.09 16.38
CA SER A 519 -6.21 11.14 17.64
C SER A 519 -5.59 9.79 17.93
N GLY A 520 -4.28 9.77 18.17
CA GLY A 520 -3.50 8.60 18.61
C GLY A 520 -3.19 8.63 20.12
N GLY A 521 -4.11 9.13 20.98
CA GLY A 521 -3.92 9.24 22.43
C GLY A 521 -3.73 7.88 23.14
N ASP A 522 -3.29 7.90 24.40
CA ASP A 522 -2.92 6.67 25.13
C ASP A 522 -4.11 5.78 25.51
N SER A 523 -5.22 6.38 25.98
CA SER A 523 -6.37 5.65 26.47
C SER A 523 -7.55 5.60 25.50
N VAL A 524 -7.69 6.62 24.67
CA VAL A 524 -8.71 6.73 23.61
C VAL A 524 -8.03 7.16 22.32
N GLN A 525 -8.16 6.34 21.31
CA GLN A 525 -7.69 6.67 19.96
C GLN A 525 -8.88 6.70 19.02
N ILE A 526 -8.96 7.70 18.16
CA ILE A 526 -10.14 7.96 17.34
C ILE A 526 -9.72 8.24 15.90
N VAL A 527 -10.51 7.73 14.96
CA VAL A 527 -10.52 8.14 13.56
C VAL A 527 -11.95 8.44 13.16
N SER A 528 -12.20 9.62 12.57
CA SER A 528 -13.50 10.04 12.07
C SER A 528 -13.38 10.72 10.71
N ALA A 529 -14.26 10.35 9.78
CA ALA A 529 -14.29 10.95 8.45
C ALA A 529 -15.72 11.02 7.90
N LYS A 530 -15.93 11.94 6.96
CA LYS A 530 -17.21 12.19 6.28
C LYS A 530 -17.13 11.77 4.82
N GLU A 531 -18.26 11.28 4.28
CA GLU A 531 -18.43 11.02 2.85
C GLU A 531 -19.81 11.54 2.40
N MET A 532 -19.79 12.52 1.50
CA MET A 532 -20.99 13.23 1.05
C MET A 532 -21.30 13.04 -0.43
N ASN A 533 -20.47 12.24 -1.16
CA ASN A 533 -20.54 12.13 -2.61
C ASN A 533 -20.82 10.71 -3.11
N ALA A 534 -20.70 9.71 -2.24
CA ALA A 534 -20.81 8.29 -2.62
C ALA A 534 -22.21 7.92 -3.13
N TYR A 535 -23.26 8.59 -2.60
CA TYR A 535 -24.66 8.41 -2.99
C TYR A 535 -25.37 9.77 -3.12
N ASP A 536 -26.34 9.84 -4.01
CA ASP A 536 -27.17 11.06 -4.12
C ASP A 536 -28.02 11.26 -2.84
N LYS A 537 -27.97 12.45 -2.25
CA LYS A 537 -28.75 12.85 -1.04
C LYS A 537 -28.46 12.02 0.21
N VAL A 538 -27.37 11.28 0.27
CA VAL A 538 -26.97 10.54 1.47
C VAL A 538 -25.63 11.06 1.95
N GLY A 539 -25.60 11.58 3.17
CA GLY A 539 -24.40 11.94 3.88
C GLY A 539 -24.03 10.87 4.89
N MET A 540 -22.76 10.53 4.96
CA MET A 540 -22.22 9.52 5.86
C MET A 540 -21.09 10.09 6.70
N GLN A 541 -21.05 9.77 7.99
CA GLN A 541 -19.91 10.02 8.86
C GLN A 541 -19.66 8.80 9.71
N ARG A 542 -18.46 8.25 9.65
CA ARG A 542 -18.05 7.13 10.53
C ARG A 542 -17.00 7.60 11.50
N THR A 543 -17.23 7.29 12.78
CA THR A 543 -16.29 7.52 13.87
C THR A 543 -15.97 6.19 14.49
N MET A 544 -14.71 5.79 14.46
CA MET A 544 -14.24 4.57 15.12
C MET A 544 -13.24 4.92 16.21
N SER A 545 -13.46 4.35 17.38
CA SER A 545 -12.61 4.59 18.55
C SER A 545 -12.11 3.28 19.12
N VAL A 546 -10.83 3.24 19.48
CA VAL A 546 -10.21 2.13 20.23
C VAL A 546 -9.93 2.65 21.62
N ILE A 547 -10.62 2.07 22.62
CA ILE A 547 -10.58 2.54 24.01
C ILE A 547 -9.99 1.50 24.94
N ASN A 548 -9.15 1.94 25.87
CA ASN A 548 -8.61 1.12 26.94
C ASN A 548 -9.40 1.36 28.22
N ILE A 549 -10.15 0.37 28.67
CA ILE A 549 -10.85 0.38 29.94
C ILE A 549 -10.31 -0.75 30.81
N GLY A 550 -10.02 -0.42 32.09
CA GLY A 550 -9.27 -1.31 32.97
C GLY A 550 -9.97 -2.63 33.33
N GLU A 551 -11.27 -2.70 33.11
CA GLU A 551 -12.12 -3.87 33.39
C GLU A 551 -12.07 -4.92 32.24
N LEU A 552 -11.59 -4.54 31.03
CA LEU A 552 -11.46 -5.43 29.90
C LEU A 552 -10.00 -5.87 29.67
N GLU A 553 -9.81 -7.11 29.25
CA GLU A 553 -8.49 -7.66 28.97
C GLU A 553 -7.82 -6.99 27.75
N LYS A 554 -8.64 -6.57 26.78
CA LYS A 554 -8.21 -5.99 25.52
C LYS A 554 -8.93 -4.67 25.25
N PRO A 555 -8.38 -3.79 24.41
CA PRO A 555 -9.07 -2.60 23.98
C PRO A 555 -10.43 -2.93 23.35
N LEU A 556 -11.43 -2.11 23.64
CA LEU A 556 -12.76 -2.18 23.04
C LEU A 556 -12.80 -1.24 21.84
N VAL A 557 -13.40 -1.69 20.74
CA VAL A 557 -13.64 -0.83 19.56
C VAL A 557 -15.09 -0.35 19.58
N ILE A 558 -15.27 0.95 19.48
CA ILE A 558 -16.59 1.60 19.30
C ILE A 558 -16.70 2.05 17.84
N ASP A 559 -17.79 1.72 17.19
CA ASP A 559 -18.11 2.12 15.79
C ASP A 559 -19.43 2.87 15.78
N LEU A 560 -19.38 4.14 15.44
CA LEU A 560 -20.54 5.02 15.26
C LEU A 560 -20.63 5.44 13.80
N PHE A 561 -21.61 4.90 13.07
CA PHE A 561 -21.83 5.23 11.68
C PHE A 561 -23.12 6.04 11.53
N SER A 562 -22.99 7.35 11.48
CA SER A 562 -24.10 8.30 11.32
C SER A 562 -24.43 8.46 9.84
N VAL A 563 -25.69 8.38 9.52
CA VAL A 563 -26.23 8.50 8.15
C VAL A 563 -27.34 9.54 8.12
N GLN A 564 -27.26 10.44 7.15
CA GLN A 564 -28.29 11.43 6.82
C GLN A 564 -28.87 11.06 5.45
N ALA A 565 -30.15 10.75 5.37
CA ALA A 565 -30.79 10.29 4.13
C ALA A 565 -32.30 10.54 4.15
N PRO A 566 -32.97 10.50 2.98
CA PRO A 566 -34.42 10.55 2.88
C PRO A 566 -35.11 9.37 3.59
N GLU A 567 -36.32 9.60 4.08
CA GLU A 567 -37.15 8.53 4.65
C GLU A 567 -37.40 7.38 3.67
N GLY A 568 -37.36 6.16 4.20
CA GLY A 568 -37.61 4.94 3.43
C GLY A 568 -36.41 4.39 2.68
N THR A 569 -35.23 5.01 2.82
CA THR A 569 -33.96 4.49 2.31
C THR A 569 -33.62 3.14 2.96
N ARG A 570 -33.10 2.22 2.18
CA ARG A 570 -32.66 0.92 2.67
C ARG A 570 -31.13 0.91 2.83
N TYR A 571 -30.69 0.40 3.95
CA TYR A 571 -29.29 0.24 4.30
C TYR A 571 -28.94 -1.23 4.46
N ASP A 572 -27.79 -1.64 3.91
CA ASP A 572 -27.11 -2.88 4.25
C ASP A 572 -25.73 -2.48 4.79
N LEU A 573 -25.40 -2.90 6.01
CA LEU A 573 -24.08 -2.69 6.61
C LEU A 573 -23.39 -4.05 6.79
N PRO A 574 -22.52 -4.45 5.82
CA PRO A 574 -21.80 -5.71 5.88
C PRO A 574 -20.70 -5.70 6.93
N LEU A 575 -20.43 -6.87 7.50
CA LEU A 575 -19.31 -7.20 8.36
C LEU A 575 -18.71 -8.53 7.93
N TYR A 576 -17.53 -8.51 7.34
CA TYR A 576 -16.81 -9.73 6.94
C TYR A 576 -15.80 -10.10 8.02
N TYR A 577 -16.08 -11.18 8.73
CA TYR A 577 -15.21 -11.70 9.78
C TYR A 577 -14.46 -12.94 9.31
N LEU A 578 -13.31 -13.20 9.92
CA LEU A 578 -12.60 -14.48 9.73
C LEU A 578 -12.90 -15.42 10.90
N GLY A 579 -13.11 -16.69 10.59
CA GLY A 579 -13.36 -17.72 11.57
C GLY A 579 -14.77 -18.29 11.52
N GLU A 580 -15.19 -18.91 12.62
CA GLU A 580 -16.41 -19.71 12.71
C GLU A 580 -17.46 -19.04 13.62
N PHE A 581 -18.70 -18.95 13.16
CA PHE A 581 -19.83 -18.53 13.98
C PHE A 581 -19.97 -19.46 15.19
N MET A 582 -20.08 -18.91 16.39
CA MET A 582 -20.24 -19.68 17.63
C MET A 582 -21.64 -19.54 18.24
N SER A 583 -22.08 -18.31 18.42
CA SER A 583 -23.37 -18.04 19.06
C SER A 583 -23.89 -16.65 18.76
N SER A 584 -25.19 -16.47 18.97
CA SER A 584 -25.85 -15.17 18.93
C SER A 584 -26.92 -15.13 20.02
N ASN A 585 -27.29 -13.94 20.50
CA ASN A 585 -28.47 -13.77 21.37
C ASN A 585 -29.78 -13.96 20.60
N GLN A 586 -29.74 -13.95 19.27
CA GLN A 586 -30.90 -14.15 18.39
C GLN A 586 -30.86 -15.49 17.67
N LYS A 587 -32.03 -16.05 17.35
CA LYS A 587 -32.16 -17.30 16.61
C LYS A 587 -32.30 -17.01 15.11
N PHE A 588 -31.37 -17.48 14.31
CA PHE A 588 -31.45 -17.41 12.87
C PHE A 588 -32.35 -18.51 12.28
N GLN A 589 -33.20 -18.11 11.36
CA GLN A 589 -33.87 -19.03 10.45
C GLN A 589 -32.90 -19.39 9.33
N MET A 590 -32.33 -20.59 9.40
CA MET A 590 -31.40 -21.08 8.37
C MET A 590 -32.15 -21.48 7.09
N HIS A 591 -31.54 -21.18 5.94
CA HIS A 591 -32.10 -21.51 4.63
C HIS A 591 -31.63 -22.90 4.20
N ASN A 592 -32.56 -23.76 3.77
CA ASN A 592 -32.25 -25.09 3.24
C ASN A 592 -31.71 -25.02 1.81
N ASP A 593 -32.25 -24.10 1.01
CA ASP A 593 -31.85 -23.85 -0.38
C ASP A 593 -31.17 -22.48 -0.47
N LEU A 594 -29.88 -22.47 -0.75
CA LEU A 594 -29.12 -21.24 -0.89
C LEU A 594 -29.39 -20.57 -2.23
N ALA A 595 -29.74 -19.29 -2.18
CA ALA A 595 -29.96 -18.45 -3.35
C ALA A 595 -29.03 -17.19 -3.25
N PRO A 596 -28.58 -16.65 -4.41
CA PRO A 596 -27.89 -15.37 -4.42
C PRO A 596 -28.77 -14.26 -3.87
N MET A 597 -28.17 -13.31 -3.14
CA MET A 597 -28.89 -12.19 -2.51
C MET A 597 -29.33 -11.11 -3.50
N GLY A 598 -28.84 -11.15 -4.74
CA GLY A 598 -29.14 -10.21 -5.82
C GLY A 598 -28.58 -10.67 -7.15
N THR A 599 -28.63 -9.78 -8.13
CA THR A 599 -28.22 -10.05 -9.51
C THR A 599 -27.04 -9.19 -9.98
N ASN A 600 -26.70 -8.13 -9.27
CA ASN A 600 -25.66 -7.14 -9.59
C ASN A 600 -25.07 -6.53 -8.31
N ASP A 601 -24.14 -5.58 -8.45
CA ASP A 601 -23.48 -4.80 -7.39
C ASP A 601 -22.88 -5.69 -6.27
N GLY A 602 -22.30 -6.85 -6.65
CA GLY A 602 -21.67 -7.80 -5.73
C GLY A 602 -22.65 -8.80 -5.09
N TYR A 603 -23.93 -8.46 -4.95
CA TYR A 603 -24.93 -9.32 -4.30
C TYR A 603 -25.16 -10.65 -5.01
N GLN A 604 -24.86 -10.75 -6.31
CA GLN A 604 -24.90 -11.99 -7.07
C GLN A 604 -23.87 -13.03 -6.58
N HIS A 605 -22.84 -12.60 -5.84
CA HIS A 605 -21.80 -13.45 -5.29
C HIS A 605 -22.00 -13.82 -3.81
N LEU A 606 -23.07 -13.33 -3.19
CA LEU A 606 -23.42 -13.63 -1.80
C LEU A 606 -24.57 -14.62 -1.72
N TRP A 607 -24.41 -15.67 -0.94
CA TRP A 607 -25.52 -16.48 -0.47
C TRP A 607 -26.05 -15.94 0.86
N ALA A 608 -27.38 -15.91 1.02
CA ALA A 608 -28.00 -15.81 2.34
C ALA A 608 -28.04 -17.20 2.96
N GLU A 609 -27.31 -17.43 4.06
CA GLU A 609 -27.31 -18.71 4.77
C GLU A 609 -28.44 -18.78 5.80
N GLY A 610 -28.81 -17.65 6.39
CA GLY A 610 -29.89 -17.54 7.36
C GLY A 610 -30.19 -16.09 7.68
N GLN A 611 -31.35 -15.83 8.27
CA GLN A 611 -31.77 -14.48 8.65
C GLN A 611 -32.59 -14.47 9.91
N THR A 612 -32.64 -13.31 10.56
CA THR A 612 -33.53 -13.05 11.71
C THR A 612 -34.06 -11.62 11.65
N MET A 613 -35.34 -11.46 11.94
CA MET A 613 -35.95 -10.14 12.18
C MET A 613 -35.80 -9.81 13.66
N LEU A 614 -35.49 -8.56 13.96
CA LEU A 614 -35.21 -8.12 15.31
C LEU A 614 -36.42 -7.39 15.92
N GLU A 615 -36.73 -7.74 17.16
CA GLU A 615 -37.74 -7.10 18.00
C GLU A 615 -37.14 -6.50 19.28
N GLU A 616 -35.87 -6.87 19.59
CA GLU A 616 -35.10 -6.42 20.75
C GLU A 616 -34.19 -5.23 20.36
N ASP A 617 -33.74 -4.47 21.36
CA ASP A 617 -32.95 -3.25 21.14
C ASP A 617 -31.45 -3.54 20.91
N ILE A 618 -31.02 -4.79 21.10
CA ILE A 618 -29.62 -5.19 21.03
C ILE A 618 -29.45 -6.54 20.31
N PHE A 619 -28.47 -6.58 19.42
CA PHE A 619 -27.98 -7.81 18.78
C PHE A 619 -26.55 -8.08 19.23
N SER A 620 -26.23 -9.36 19.49
CA SER A 620 -24.84 -9.78 19.68
C SER A 620 -24.55 -11.10 18.99
N MET A 621 -23.35 -11.16 18.37
CA MET A 621 -22.83 -12.35 17.71
C MET A 621 -21.38 -12.58 18.09
N THR A 622 -21.09 -13.82 18.52
CA THR A 622 -19.73 -14.27 18.87
C THR A 622 -19.23 -15.21 17.79
N TRP A 623 -18.00 -15.01 17.34
CA TRP A 623 -17.27 -15.93 16.48
C TRP A 623 -15.91 -16.30 17.08
N PHE A 624 -15.30 -17.34 16.54
CA PHE A 624 -14.01 -17.87 16.99
C PHE A 624 -13.03 -17.89 15.85
N ASN A 625 -11.86 -17.29 16.05
CA ASN A 625 -10.77 -17.31 15.08
C ASN A 625 -9.43 -17.44 15.79
N SER A 626 -8.54 -18.29 15.27
CA SER A 626 -7.14 -18.40 15.70
C SER A 626 -6.94 -18.46 17.22
N LYS A 627 -7.78 -19.22 17.95
CA LYS A 627 -7.79 -19.44 19.40
C LYS A 627 -8.48 -18.35 20.23
N ARG A 628 -9.03 -17.30 19.63
CA ARG A 628 -9.71 -16.21 20.33
C ARG A 628 -11.19 -16.15 20.01
N PHE A 629 -11.93 -15.56 20.94
CA PHE A 629 -13.33 -15.21 20.77
C PHE A 629 -13.45 -13.71 20.50
N TYR A 630 -14.38 -13.37 19.63
CA TYR A 630 -14.70 -12.00 19.24
C TYR A 630 -16.22 -11.85 19.29
N THR A 631 -16.68 -10.72 19.79
CA THR A 631 -18.11 -10.43 19.78
C THR A 631 -18.38 -9.05 19.22
N VAL A 632 -19.31 -8.98 18.26
CA VAL A 632 -19.96 -7.72 17.89
C VAL A 632 -21.25 -7.58 18.68
N THR A 633 -21.45 -6.40 19.29
CA THR A 633 -22.70 -6.00 19.94
C THR A 633 -23.19 -4.75 19.28
N SER A 634 -24.41 -4.76 18.71
CA SER A 634 -24.96 -3.66 17.92
C SER A 634 -26.31 -3.22 18.47
N VAL A 635 -26.55 -1.91 18.46
CA VAL A 635 -27.90 -1.36 18.65
C VAL A 635 -28.73 -1.64 17.41
N VAL A 636 -29.92 -2.14 17.61
CA VAL A 636 -30.85 -2.47 16.54
C VAL A 636 -32.21 -1.82 16.78
N GLU A 637 -32.95 -1.62 15.70
CA GLU A 637 -34.31 -1.07 15.73
C GLU A 637 -35.33 -2.15 15.37
N SER A 638 -36.56 -2.00 15.85
CA SER A 638 -37.64 -2.94 15.49
C SER A 638 -37.84 -2.97 13.97
N GLY A 639 -37.73 -4.17 13.40
CA GLY A 639 -37.80 -4.39 11.95
C GLY A 639 -36.44 -4.49 11.25
N ASP A 640 -35.33 -4.31 11.96
CA ASP A 640 -34.01 -4.61 11.43
C ASP A 640 -33.87 -6.11 11.15
N GLU A 641 -33.08 -6.43 10.12
CA GLU A 641 -32.72 -7.81 9.77
C GLU A 641 -31.23 -8.05 10.00
N MET A 642 -30.88 -9.18 10.59
CA MET A 642 -29.51 -9.71 10.54
C MET A 642 -29.48 -10.90 9.59
N ILE A 643 -28.55 -10.87 8.63
CA ILE A 643 -28.44 -11.87 7.57
C ILE A 643 -27.02 -12.47 7.62
N LEU A 644 -26.96 -13.78 7.89
CA LEU A 644 -25.70 -14.54 7.75
C LEU A 644 -25.48 -14.80 6.25
N THR A 645 -24.30 -14.44 5.79
CA THR A 645 -23.94 -14.53 4.37
C THR A 645 -22.68 -15.35 4.16
N ARG A 646 -22.52 -15.84 2.94
CA ARG A 646 -21.28 -16.47 2.48
C ARG A 646 -20.96 -16.05 1.06
N ILE A 647 -19.68 -15.70 0.84
CA ILE A 647 -19.18 -15.35 -0.50
C ILE A 647 -19.07 -16.60 -1.35
N GLY A 648 -19.25 -16.48 -2.68
CA GLY A 648 -18.97 -17.51 -3.67
C GLY A 648 -20.19 -18.03 -4.42
N ALA A 649 -21.36 -17.37 -4.32
CA ALA A 649 -22.46 -17.61 -5.23
C ALA A 649 -22.06 -17.26 -6.68
N ASN A 650 -22.62 -17.98 -7.67
CA ASN A 650 -22.31 -17.79 -9.10
C ASN A 650 -20.82 -17.84 -9.44
N ASP A 651 -20.04 -18.61 -8.68
CA ASP A 651 -18.61 -18.81 -8.90
C ASP A 651 -18.30 -20.29 -9.21
N PRO A 652 -18.63 -20.79 -10.41
CA PRO A 652 -18.42 -22.20 -10.78
C PRO A 652 -16.95 -22.58 -10.91
N ASN A 653 -16.04 -21.60 -11.04
CA ASN A 653 -14.61 -21.82 -11.20
C ASN A 653 -13.84 -21.74 -9.88
N PHE A 654 -14.51 -21.55 -8.76
CA PHE A 654 -13.91 -21.36 -7.43
C PHE A 654 -12.82 -20.27 -7.41
N ASN A 655 -13.13 -19.13 -8.01
CA ASN A 655 -12.27 -17.97 -8.06
C ASN A 655 -12.30 -17.14 -6.77
N LEU A 656 -13.42 -17.23 -6.03
CA LEU A 656 -13.65 -16.46 -4.81
C LEU A 656 -13.40 -17.30 -3.55
N ARG A 657 -12.89 -16.62 -2.49
CA ARG A 657 -12.85 -17.21 -1.16
C ARG A 657 -14.27 -17.33 -0.61
N ARG A 658 -14.51 -18.38 0.18
CA ARG A 658 -15.82 -18.68 0.78
C ARG A 658 -15.96 -18.10 2.19
N ASP A 659 -15.58 -16.85 2.35
CA ASP A 659 -15.55 -16.20 3.66
C ASP A 659 -16.97 -15.90 4.16
N PRO A 660 -17.23 -16.01 5.48
CA PRO A 660 -18.50 -15.66 6.08
C PRO A 660 -18.67 -14.15 6.20
N GLY A 661 -19.91 -13.71 6.26
CA GLY A 661 -20.27 -12.34 6.56
C GLY A 661 -21.58 -12.24 7.33
N LEU A 662 -21.81 -11.07 7.91
CA LEU A 662 -23.06 -10.66 8.51
C LEU A 662 -23.49 -9.36 7.85
N ILE A 663 -24.76 -9.24 7.49
CA ILE A 663 -25.34 -7.97 7.02
C ILE A 663 -26.38 -7.50 8.03
N HIS A 664 -26.16 -6.32 8.60
CA HIS A 664 -27.19 -5.59 9.33
C HIS A 664 -28.00 -4.76 8.33
N ARG A 665 -29.25 -5.09 8.16
CA ARG A 665 -30.16 -4.40 7.23
C ARG A 665 -31.18 -3.59 7.98
N ARG A 666 -31.31 -2.32 7.61
CA ARG A 666 -32.27 -1.36 8.18
C ARG A 666 -33.00 -0.61 7.07
N LYS A 667 -34.19 -0.12 7.34
CA LYS A 667 -34.93 0.78 6.48
C LYS A 667 -35.38 1.99 7.27
N GLY A 668 -35.01 3.20 6.84
CA GLY A 668 -35.35 4.44 7.56
C GLY A 668 -34.94 5.68 6.81
N GLY A 669 -34.80 6.78 7.55
CA GLY A 669 -34.19 8.05 7.14
C GLY A 669 -32.84 8.25 7.81
N ASN A 670 -32.69 9.40 8.51
CA ASN A 670 -31.48 9.64 9.34
C ASN A 670 -31.35 8.56 10.40
N THR A 671 -30.17 7.94 10.52
CA THR A 671 -29.96 6.85 11.46
C THR A 671 -28.52 6.79 11.97
N LEU A 672 -28.34 6.14 13.13
CA LEU A 672 -27.03 5.83 13.69
C LEU A 672 -26.89 4.31 13.85
N PHE A 673 -25.96 3.70 13.14
CA PHE A 673 -25.51 2.35 13.48
C PHE A 673 -24.42 2.48 14.55
N ALA A 674 -24.67 1.87 15.71
CA ALA A 674 -23.74 1.86 16.83
C ALA A 674 -23.37 0.43 17.17
N SER A 675 -22.07 0.11 17.18
CA SER A 675 -21.56 -1.23 17.46
C SER A 675 -20.33 -1.19 18.36
N LEU A 676 -20.18 -2.23 19.16
CA LEU A 676 -18.97 -2.52 19.93
C LEU A 676 -18.34 -3.81 19.39
N TYR A 677 -17.03 -3.80 19.17
CA TYR A 677 -16.27 -5.02 18.87
C TYR A 677 -15.36 -5.34 20.04
N GLU A 678 -15.60 -6.47 20.68
CA GLU A 678 -14.85 -6.97 21.83
C GLU A 678 -13.98 -8.14 21.40
N ILE A 679 -12.69 -8.06 21.74
CA ILE A 679 -11.72 -9.15 21.61
C ILE A 679 -11.59 -9.76 23.01
N HIS A 680 -12.00 -11.02 23.18
CA HIS A 680 -12.04 -11.62 24.50
C HIS A 680 -11.70 -13.10 24.50
N GLY A 681 -11.27 -13.58 25.64
CA GLY A 681 -11.06 -14.97 25.93
C GLY A 681 -10.16 -15.73 24.95
N ASN A 682 -10.02 -17.01 25.19
CA ASN A 682 -9.28 -17.92 24.32
C ASN A 682 -9.72 -19.38 24.52
N TYR A 683 -9.31 -20.26 23.59
CA TYR A 683 -9.38 -21.69 23.81
C TYR A 683 -8.02 -22.19 24.32
N ASP A 684 -8.04 -22.75 25.55
CA ASP A 684 -6.85 -23.37 26.11
C ASP A 684 -6.76 -24.84 25.69
N TYR A 685 -5.84 -25.13 24.79
CA TYR A 685 -5.62 -26.49 24.27
C TYR A 685 -5.04 -27.45 25.32
N ALA A 686 -4.38 -26.95 26.37
CA ALA A 686 -3.80 -27.79 27.40
C ALA A 686 -4.86 -28.33 28.33
N SER A 687 -5.85 -27.52 28.69
CA SER A 687 -7.00 -27.91 29.53
C SER A 687 -8.24 -28.31 28.73
N GLU A 688 -8.16 -28.19 27.37
CA GLU A 688 -9.24 -28.53 26.41
C GLU A 688 -10.56 -27.80 26.72
N ARG A 689 -10.47 -26.50 27.07
CA ARG A 689 -11.67 -25.71 27.43
C ARG A 689 -11.58 -24.27 26.95
N PRO A 690 -12.75 -23.65 26.68
CA PRO A 690 -12.82 -22.21 26.47
C PRO A 690 -12.64 -21.44 27.79
N ILE A 691 -11.95 -20.30 27.72
CA ILE A 691 -11.78 -19.37 28.84
C ILE A 691 -12.35 -18.03 28.40
N ASN A 692 -13.21 -17.40 29.19
CA ASN A 692 -13.84 -16.11 28.90
C ASN A 692 -14.47 -16.04 27.47
N SER A 693 -15.17 -17.10 27.07
CA SER A 693 -15.76 -17.22 25.72
C SER A 693 -17.04 -16.41 25.50
N PHE A 694 -17.55 -15.76 26.54
CA PHE A 694 -18.73 -14.90 26.46
C PHE A 694 -18.32 -13.43 26.52
N THR A 695 -19.01 -12.57 25.78
CA THR A 695 -18.83 -11.12 25.85
C THR A 695 -18.95 -10.58 27.28
N SER A 696 -18.18 -9.57 27.58
CA SER A 696 -18.28 -8.81 28.85
C SER A 696 -19.35 -7.72 28.79
N ILE A 697 -19.87 -7.40 27.61
CA ILE A 697 -20.90 -6.38 27.41
C ILE A 697 -22.26 -6.94 27.83
N ALA A 698 -22.96 -6.20 28.72
CA ALA A 698 -24.32 -6.50 29.15
C ALA A 698 -25.36 -5.75 28.32
N SER A 699 -25.09 -4.46 28.00
CA SER A 699 -26.00 -3.63 27.23
C SER A 699 -25.24 -2.59 26.39
N LEU A 700 -25.88 -2.12 25.33
CA LEU A 700 -25.46 -0.99 24.50
C LEU A 700 -26.73 -0.23 24.09
N GLU A 701 -26.74 1.08 24.25
CA GLU A 701 -27.89 1.94 23.90
C GLU A 701 -27.44 3.25 23.25
N VAL A 702 -28.24 3.82 22.38
CA VAL A 702 -28.08 5.18 21.88
C VAL A 702 -28.75 6.13 22.87
N LEU A 703 -27.93 6.94 23.58
CA LEU A 703 -28.39 7.93 24.53
C LEU A 703 -28.86 9.22 23.86
N HIS A 704 -28.22 9.59 22.74
CA HIS A 704 -28.61 10.72 21.90
C HIS A 704 -28.09 10.56 20.49
N GLN A 705 -28.90 10.96 19.51
CA GLN A 705 -28.54 11.03 18.12
C GLN A 705 -29.09 12.32 17.51
N SER A 706 -28.24 13.08 16.84
CA SER A 706 -28.61 14.25 16.05
C SER A 706 -27.56 14.49 14.95
N GLU A 707 -27.76 15.52 14.13
CA GLU A 707 -26.74 15.94 13.15
C GLU A 707 -25.45 16.45 13.82
N ALA A 708 -25.54 16.89 15.07
CA ALA A 708 -24.43 17.43 15.82
C ALA A 708 -23.73 16.42 16.75
N TYR A 709 -24.43 15.40 17.21
CA TYR A 709 -23.91 14.51 18.24
C TYR A 709 -24.32 13.06 18.05
N ALA A 710 -23.41 12.14 18.35
CA ALA A 710 -23.67 10.73 18.56
C ALA A 710 -23.20 10.34 19.97
N ILE A 711 -24.11 9.85 20.83
CA ILE A 711 -23.82 9.51 22.21
C ILE A 711 -24.36 8.10 22.49
N VAL A 712 -23.50 7.21 22.94
CA VAL A 712 -23.86 5.84 23.32
C VAL A 712 -23.52 5.58 24.78
N GLY A 713 -24.35 4.75 25.43
CA GLY A 713 -24.11 4.17 26.74
C GLY A 713 -23.90 2.67 26.65
N PHE A 714 -22.99 2.11 27.42
CA PHE A 714 -22.83 0.67 27.53
C PHE A 714 -22.54 0.25 28.97
N GLU A 715 -22.99 -0.97 29.31
CA GLU A 715 -22.79 -1.57 30.60
C GLU A 715 -22.02 -2.87 30.49
N LEU A 716 -21.07 -3.08 31.36
CA LEU A 716 -20.37 -4.35 31.51
C LEU A 716 -21.19 -5.31 32.43
N LYS A 717 -21.04 -6.61 32.24
CA LYS A 717 -21.68 -7.63 33.11
C LYS A 717 -21.24 -7.56 34.57
N THR A 718 -20.15 -6.87 34.84
CA THR A 718 -19.66 -6.56 36.20
C THR A 718 -20.39 -5.37 36.82
N GLY A 719 -21.21 -4.65 36.07
CA GLY A 719 -22.07 -3.56 36.53
C GLY A 719 -21.52 -2.14 36.28
N GLU A 720 -20.33 -2.03 35.74
CA GLU A 720 -19.78 -0.71 35.35
C GLU A 720 -20.47 -0.18 34.13
N ARG A 721 -20.78 1.12 34.16
CA ARG A 721 -21.44 1.85 33.06
C ARG A 721 -20.54 2.94 32.51
N TYR A 722 -20.60 3.06 31.23
CA TYR A 722 -19.83 4.06 30.45
C TYR A 722 -20.73 4.79 29.48
N HIS A 723 -20.41 6.05 29.22
CA HIS A 723 -20.88 6.71 28.00
C HIS A 723 -19.69 7.12 27.14
N PHE A 724 -19.91 7.12 25.84
CA PHE A 724 -19.04 7.70 24.84
C PHE A 724 -19.84 8.72 24.04
N ALA A 725 -19.44 10.01 24.14
CA ALA A 725 -20.03 11.12 23.44
C ALA A 725 -19.07 11.61 22.37
N PHE A 726 -19.58 11.93 21.18
CA PHE A 726 -18.80 12.44 20.08
C PHE A 726 -19.53 13.57 19.36
N SER A 727 -18.81 14.69 19.09
CA SER A 727 -19.30 15.80 18.27
C SER A 727 -19.12 15.51 16.79
N LEU A 728 -20.20 15.55 16.00
CA LEU A 728 -20.20 15.28 14.57
C LEU A 728 -20.05 16.54 13.70
N SER A 729 -20.24 17.74 14.29
CA SER A 729 -20.30 18.99 13.54
C SER A 729 -19.34 20.07 14.04
N ASP A 730 -18.84 19.94 15.27
CA ASP A 730 -17.93 20.90 15.89
C ASP A 730 -16.62 20.18 16.23
N ASP A 731 -15.54 20.56 15.56
CA ASP A 731 -14.18 20.02 15.70
C ASP A 731 -13.27 20.91 16.58
N ASP A 732 -13.84 21.89 17.31
CA ASP A 732 -13.11 22.71 18.28
C ASP A 732 -12.74 21.86 19.52
N GLU A 733 -11.44 21.62 19.71
CA GLU A 733 -10.91 20.94 20.89
C GLU A 733 -11.21 21.68 22.22
N GLY A 734 -11.55 22.95 22.18
CA GLY A 734 -11.97 23.77 23.31
C GLY A 734 -13.49 23.92 23.43
N GLY A 735 -14.25 23.40 22.49
CA GLY A 735 -15.71 23.49 22.46
C GLY A 735 -16.38 22.95 23.71
N ARG A 736 -17.40 23.62 24.23
CA ARG A 736 -18.21 23.14 25.35
C ARG A 736 -19.54 22.64 24.84
N HIS A 737 -19.88 21.42 25.19
CA HIS A 737 -21.10 20.74 24.79
C HIS A 737 -21.99 20.49 26.00
N ALA A 738 -23.30 20.61 25.81
CA ALA A 738 -24.31 20.25 26.80
C ALA A 738 -25.50 19.64 26.03
N VAL A 739 -25.76 18.36 26.26
CA VAL A 739 -26.75 17.58 25.50
C VAL A 739 -27.69 16.84 26.45
N GLU A 740 -28.98 17.00 26.22
CA GLU A 740 -30.00 16.20 26.90
C GLU A 740 -30.02 14.80 26.34
N THR A 741 -29.93 13.80 27.18
CA THR A 741 -29.97 12.37 26.84
C THR A 741 -31.09 11.66 27.56
N SER A 742 -31.36 10.40 27.20
CA SER A 742 -32.31 9.55 27.94
C SER A 742 -31.97 9.38 29.43
N ASN A 743 -30.69 9.55 29.80
CA ASN A 743 -30.16 9.39 31.15
C ASN A 743 -29.88 10.72 31.89
N GLY A 744 -30.30 11.86 31.32
CA GLY A 744 -30.08 13.20 31.85
C GLY A 744 -29.11 14.03 31.02
N GLN A 745 -28.80 15.22 31.51
CA GLN A 745 -27.90 16.13 30.79
C GLN A 745 -26.44 15.69 30.90
N LEU A 746 -25.76 15.56 29.75
CA LEU A 746 -24.33 15.36 29.65
C LEU A 746 -23.63 16.67 29.26
N GLU A 747 -22.54 16.99 29.96
CA GLU A 747 -21.69 18.12 29.65
C GLU A 747 -20.25 17.67 29.51
N TRP A 748 -19.57 18.12 28.43
CA TRP A 748 -18.15 17.86 28.22
C TRP A 748 -17.48 18.99 27.45
N ASN A 749 -16.15 18.97 27.40
CA ASN A 749 -15.36 19.88 26.60
C ASN A 749 -14.57 19.09 25.54
N GLY A 750 -14.40 19.66 24.36
CA GLY A 750 -13.69 19.04 23.26
C GLY A 750 -14.56 18.09 22.43
N ILE A 751 -13.97 17.42 21.47
CA ILE A 751 -14.68 16.69 20.42
C ILE A 751 -15.35 15.43 20.94
N TYR A 752 -14.81 14.80 22.01
CA TYR A 752 -15.35 13.57 22.59
C TYR A 752 -15.27 13.55 24.11
N ASP A 753 -16.06 12.68 24.72
CA ASP A 753 -15.97 12.32 26.13
C ASP A 753 -16.16 10.81 26.30
N LEU A 754 -15.33 10.20 27.13
CA LEU A 754 -15.48 8.83 27.60
C LEU A 754 -15.48 8.85 29.15
N LYS A 755 -16.59 8.51 29.74
CA LYS A 755 -16.73 8.59 31.20
C LYS A 755 -17.44 7.38 31.80
N LYS A 756 -16.91 6.89 32.91
CA LYS A 756 -17.55 5.90 33.79
C LYS A 756 -18.51 6.61 34.73
N TYR A 757 -19.71 6.06 34.94
CA TYR A 757 -20.74 6.64 35.83
C TYR A 757 -21.50 5.60 36.66
#